data_f14a05c7deed97f85bcdd95a1c5919bf
#
_entry.id   f14a05c7deed97f85bcdd95a1c5919bf
#
_cell.length_a   1.000
_cell.length_b   1.000
_cell.length_c   1.000
_cell.angle_alpha   90.00
_cell.angle_beta   90.00
_cell.angle_gamma   90.00
#
_symmetry.space_group_name_H-M   'P 1'
#
loop_
_entity.id
_entity.type
_entity.pdbx_description
1 polymer ?
#
loop_
_entity_poly.entity_id
_entity_poly.type
_entity_poly.pdbx_seq_one_letter_code
_entity_poly.pdbx_strand_id
1 'polypeptide(L)'
;MVKTRLSVSLLLLSLAACSNDAAAPVDGQGDAAVGDTGANDTGSGDTAADTGGTADTTADTGPDVEVEALDRDGDGIPDAVEGNLDPDLDGIPNWSDVDSDNDGLSDAVEGITDSDGDTVRDFLDQDADGDGFPDSTEGVGDPDGDGLENFRDLDSDGDGRPDQIEGANDTDFDGIPDPYDADDDNDGALSRAEGALDTDSDGLPSWADPDSDNDGWLDGEEIDPLGLGNVLLAPDTDNDNAPDHEDVESDSDGIRDRDERGCANNSSERANPDSDGDGISDLIERAFRGPDDQNQACDPVEGITDNVDFFFTLPFNGDMQQQTLNFSAAVRKGDVAFNMDTTGSMGGSISGLQASLRGTLIPQLGTAIEDVGFAVSSFDDFPCGGWGSAGIDFPFQLRQRITTDPVAAQAGVNLLATHSGNDVPESGIESLFQIATGNGRIEPTCVVDGLREIVPPFDARADRVLGISDGNIGGVGFRAGAVPIVVHITDAVSHWRGNTANGDIGSNYPGASKDEALFALNDIGAKVLGVSVSSFGGSEVRTELERIALDTGAAVPPCAWDLDRPTACRAGSCCTGAAGAGTPTPAGGLCPLVYDSSSSGSGLDSAIVQGIKALVQFAQFDVTVRLRGLPVSPGVDTSCFIERVYPVFADPGGSLCASVPTLADNDGDGTPDGFSDVTPGANLFFAVEVRNDCAPESANPQVFTAYLDIVTGGGAVLDTQLVTILVPPDNKLE
;
A
#
# COMPACT_ATOMS: atom_id res chain seq x y z
N MET A 1 -44.60 24.49 -18.90
CA MET A 1 -45.23 25.29 -17.82
C MET A 1 -44.71 24.81 -16.51
N VAL A 2 -44.31 25.78 -15.69
CA VAL A 2 -43.86 25.72 -14.30
C VAL A 2 -42.43 25.25 -14.10
N LYS A 3 -41.54 26.24 -13.97
CA LYS A 3 -40.20 26.19 -13.38
C LYS A 3 -40.34 26.23 -11.87
N THR A 4 -39.62 25.37 -11.15
CA THR A 4 -39.34 25.61 -9.74
C THR A 4 -37.85 25.59 -9.56
N ARG A 5 -37.27 26.74 -9.14
CA ARG A 5 -35.86 26.92 -8.74
C ARG A 5 -35.74 26.51 -7.30
N LEU A 6 -34.73 25.72 -6.97
CA LEU A 6 -34.25 25.56 -5.60
C LEU A 6 -32.87 26.26 -5.50
N SER A 7 -32.85 27.26 -4.64
CA SER A 7 -31.64 27.99 -4.28
C SER A 7 -30.90 27.19 -3.20
N VAL A 8 -29.60 26.96 -3.39
CA VAL A 8 -28.68 26.45 -2.37
C VAL A 8 -27.85 27.63 -1.87
N SER A 9 -28.01 27.93 -0.60
CA SER A 9 -27.24 28.97 0.11
C SER A 9 -25.85 28.45 0.44
N LEU A 10 -24.84 29.18 -0.01
CA LEU A 10 -23.43 29.02 0.31
C LEU A 10 -23.15 29.62 1.69
N LEU A 11 -22.69 28.83 2.64
CA LEU A 11 -22.21 29.30 3.93
C LEU A 11 -20.67 29.40 3.87
N LEU A 12 -20.18 30.64 3.82
CA LEU A 12 -18.75 30.94 3.98
C LEU A 12 -18.37 30.91 5.46
N LEU A 13 -17.44 30.05 5.83
CA LEU A 13 -16.71 30.15 7.10
C LEU A 13 -15.35 30.77 6.83
N SER A 14 -15.12 31.91 7.45
CA SER A 14 -13.85 32.65 7.44
C SER A 14 -12.85 32.02 8.42
N LEU A 15 -11.68 31.61 7.94
CA LEU A 15 -10.51 31.34 8.77
C LEU A 15 -9.77 32.64 9.04
N ALA A 16 -9.58 32.93 10.33
CA ALA A 16 -8.64 33.96 10.80
C ALA A 16 -7.28 33.32 11.03
N ALA A 17 -6.28 33.82 10.34
CA ALA A 17 -4.88 33.49 10.52
C ALA A 17 -4.30 34.28 11.70
N CYS A 18 -3.59 33.61 12.61
CA CYS A 18 -2.64 34.23 13.51
C CYS A 18 -1.22 33.86 13.09
N SER A 19 -0.45 34.86 12.78
CA SER A 19 0.96 34.81 12.42
C SER A 19 1.85 34.62 13.65
N ASN A 20 2.86 33.75 13.47
CA ASN A 20 4.04 33.65 14.34
C ASN A 20 4.96 34.84 14.16
N ASP A 21 5.53 35.26 15.29
CA ASP A 21 6.83 35.92 15.26
C ASP A 21 7.74 35.36 16.36
N ALA A 22 8.95 35.05 15.95
CA ALA A 22 10.02 34.44 16.69
C ALA A 22 10.85 35.49 17.45
N ALA A 23 11.36 35.13 18.62
CA ALA A 23 12.68 35.58 19.09
C ALA A 23 13.16 34.74 20.27
N ALA A 24 14.30 34.12 20.12
CA ALA A 24 15.23 33.68 21.17
C ALA A 24 16.39 34.71 21.24
N PRO A 25 17.42 34.49 22.06
CA PRO A 25 17.56 33.97 23.44
C PRO A 25 18.26 34.97 24.36
N VAL A 26 18.49 34.66 25.65
CA VAL A 26 19.73 35.00 26.38
C VAL A 26 19.82 34.28 27.74
N ASP A 27 21.03 33.81 28.04
CA ASP A 27 21.63 33.24 29.23
C ASP A 27 21.43 33.97 30.54
N GLY A 28 21.62 33.23 31.64
CA GLY A 28 22.00 33.83 32.91
C GLY A 28 21.87 32.95 34.15
N GLN A 29 22.97 32.36 34.54
CA GLN A 29 23.29 31.72 35.83
C GLN A 29 22.84 32.53 37.06
N GLY A 30 22.68 31.79 38.19
CA GLY A 30 23.00 32.37 39.47
C GLY A 30 22.19 31.86 40.66
N ASP A 31 22.72 30.89 41.33
CA ASP A 31 22.92 30.70 42.78
C ASP A 31 21.89 31.16 43.84
N ALA A 32 21.62 30.18 44.68
CA ALA A 32 21.77 30.16 46.14
C ALA A 32 20.71 30.76 47.06
N ALA A 33 20.27 29.89 47.92
CA ALA A 33 20.19 29.94 49.35
C ALA A 33 19.00 30.59 50.11
N VAL A 34 18.42 29.73 50.94
CA VAL A 34 18.17 29.89 52.40
C VAL A 34 17.07 30.87 52.89
N GLY A 35 16.26 30.30 53.79
CA GLY A 35 15.56 31.03 54.87
C GLY A 35 14.06 30.93 54.82
N ASP A 36 13.49 30.07 55.55
CA ASP A 36 13.08 30.01 56.97
C ASP A 36 12.06 31.07 57.39
N THR A 37 11.19 30.60 58.28
CA THR A 37 10.26 31.31 59.15
C THR A 37 8.96 31.83 58.46
N GLY A 38 7.86 31.50 58.94
CA GLY A 38 7.25 31.44 60.22
C GLY A 38 5.77 31.77 60.12
N ALA A 39 5.04 31.03 60.81
CA ALA A 39 3.91 31.32 61.65
C ALA A 39 2.89 32.43 61.32
N ASN A 40 1.73 32.07 61.65
CA ASN A 40 0.57 32.76 62.25
C ASN A 40 -0.65 32.81 61.31
N ASP A 41 -1.66 32.12 61.70
CA ASP A 41 -2.65 32.30 62.81
C ASP A 41 -3.70 33.35 62.45
N THR A 42 -4.82 33.12 62.98
CA THR A 42 -6.10 33.81 63.11
C THR A 42 -7.19 33.24 62.21
N GLY A 43 -8.24 32.76 62.74
CA GLY A 43 -8.89 33.00 63.99
C GLY A 43 -10.37 33.21 63.73
N SER A 44 -11.13 32.83 64.70
CA SER A 44 -12.44 33.43 65.04
C SER A 44 -13.63 32.83 64.28
N GLY A 45 -14.60 32.43 64.92
CA GLY A 45 -15.28 32.66 66.12
C GLY A 45 -16.70 32.24 66.00
N ASP A 46 -17.17 31.80 66.99
CA ASP A 46 -18.20 32.29 67.93
C ASP A 46 -19.58 31.83 67.54
N THR A 47 -20.40 31.49 68.38
CA THR A 47 -21.02 31.96 69.60
C THR A 47 -22.08 30.93 70.00
N ALA A 48 -22.56 30.68 71.06
CA ALA A 48 -22.76 31.28 72.36
C ALA A 48 -23.81 30.44 73.16
N ALA A 49 -23.69 30.51 74.31
CA ALA A 49 -24.51 30.89 75.48
C ALA A 49 -25.20 29.69 76.14
N ASP A 50 -24.78 29.45 77.27
CA ASP A 50 -25.09 30.05 78.62
C ASP A 50 -26.44 29.64 79.19
N THR A 51 -26.34 29.15 80.33
CA THR A 51 -27.01 29.48 81.62
C THR A 51 -26.99 28.23 82.49
N GLY A 52 -26.42 28.18 83.63
CA GLY A 52 -26.53 28.98 84.78
C GLY A 52 -26.68 28.14 86.02
N GLY A 53 -25.81 28.38 86.97
CA GLY A 53 -26.15 28.40 88.36
C GLY A 53 -25.88 27.12 89.15
N THR A 54 -25.08 27.15 90.05
CA THR A 54 -24.97 27.55 91.40
C THR A 54 -23.90 26.74 92.13
N ALA A 55 -23.10 27.45 92.84
CA ALA A 55 -22.07 26.98 93.75
C ALA A 55 -22.64 26.12 94.87
N ASP A 56 -21.90 25.07 95.16
CA ASP A 56 -21.81 24.66 96.55
C ASP A 56 -20.35 24.36 96.92
N THR A 57 -19.92 24.98 97.94
CA THR A 57 -18.58 24.89 98.54
C THR A 57 -18.59 23.82 99.60
N THR A 58 -17.86 22.73 99.41
CA THR A 58 -17.23 22.03 100.49
C THR A 58 -15.89 21.52 100.04
N ALA A 59 -14.86 22.09 100.69
CA ALA A 59 -13.49 21.58 100.57
C ALA A 59 -13.42 20.15 101.16
N ASP A 60 -12.94 19.24 100.41
CA ASP A 60 -12.39 18.04 100.97
C ASP A 60 -10.91 18.01 100.54
N THR A 61 -10.05 18.03 101.57
CA THR A 61 -8.62 17.89 101.51
C THR A 61 -8.26 16.42 101.71
N GLY A 62 -8.19 15.64 100.64
CA GLY A 62 -7.51 14.36 100.57
C GLY A 62 -6.55 14.36 99.38
N PRO A 63 -5.36 13.84 99.54
CA PRO A 63 -4.51 13.72 98.36
C PRO A 63 -5.12 12.69 97.39
N ASP A 64 -5.52 13.19 96.22
CA ASP A 64 -5.74 12.29 95.10
C ASP A 64 -4.42 11.57 94.81
N VAL A 65 -4.33 10.37 95.26
CA VAL A 65 -3.41 9.43 94.76
C VAL A 65 -3.95 9.07 93.37
N GLU A 66 -3.41 9.67 92.34
CA GLU A 66 -3.44 8.99 91.03
C GLU A 66 -2.84 7.61 91.31
N VAL A 67 -3.68 6.60 91.28
CA VAL A 67 -3.21 5.23 91.15
C VAL A 67 -2.65 5.21 89.75
N GLU A 68 -1.32 5.45 89.64
CA GLU A 68 -0.60 5.01 88.49
C GLU A 68 -0.99 3.55 88.32
N ALA A 69 -1.58 3.19 87.14
CA ALA A 69 -1.91 1.83 86.84
C ALA A 69 -0.60 1.04 87.03
N LEU A 70 -0.58 0.07 87.89
CA LEU A 70 0.58 -0.74 88.17
C LEU A 70 0.88 -1.50 86.87
N ASP A 71 2.08 -1.38 86.35
CA ASP A 71 2.66 -2.04 85.17
C ASP A 71 4.02 -2.57 85.63
N ARG A 72 4.12 -3.83 85.89
CA ARG A 72 5.26 -4.42 86.62
C ARG A 72 6.37 -4.92 85.73
N ASP A 73 6.06 -5.37 84.55
CA ASP A 73 7.02 -5.79 83.51
C ASP A 73 7.42 -4.64 82.63
N GLY A 74 6.60 -3.60 82.54
CA GLY A 74 6.93 -2.36 81.91
C GLY A 74 6.66 -2.36 80.39
N ASP A 75 5.74 -3.16 79.97
CA ASP A 75 5.38 -3.31 78.53
C ASP A 75 4.37 -2.24 78.06
N GLY A 76 3.71 -1.53 78.96
CA GLY A 76 2.76 -0.50 78.67
C GLY A 76 1.30 -0.92 78.86
N ILE A 77 1.02 -2.16 79.17
CA ILE A 77 -0.30 -2.67 79.54
C ILE A 77 -0.40 -2.70 81.08
N PRO A 78 -1.46 -2.15 81.69
CA PRO A 78 -1.60 -2.17 83.11
C PRO A 78 -1.93 -3.58 83.69
N ASP A 79 -1.30 -4.02 84.80
CA ASP A 79 -1.57 -5.29 85.51
C ASP A 79 -3.09 -5.61 85.64
N ALA A 80 -3.94 -4.62 85.77
CA ALA A 80 -5.38 -4.80 85.90
C ALA A 80 -6.08 -5.16 84.58
N VAL A 81 -5.44 -4.96 83.46
CA VAL A 81 -5.90 -5.33 82.12
C VAL A 81 -5.42 -6.70 81.76
N GLU A 82 -4.23 -7.04 82.15
CA GLU A 82 -3.59 -8.35 81.89
C GLU A 82 -4.12 -9.45 82.76
N GLY A 83 -4.30 -9.18 84.01
CA GLY A 83 -4.87 -10.16 84.98
C GLY A 83 -3.85 -11.16 85.52
N ASN A 84 -4.35 -12.27 86.12
CA ASN A 84 -3.51 -13.26 86.77
C ASN A 84 -3.56 -14.64 86.05
N LEU A 85 -3.88 -14.64 84.78
CA LEU A 85 -3.87 -15.85 83.96
C LEU A 85 -2.42 -16.17 83.58
N ASP A 86 -2.17 -17.36 83.10
CA ASP A 86 -0.90 -17.92 82.65
C ASP A 86 -1.29 -18.82 81.44
N PRO A 87 -1.54 -18.22 80.28
CA PRO A 87 -2.07 -18.97 79.14
C PRO A 87 -1.03 -19.90 78.52
N ASP A 88 0.21 -19.51 78.46
CA ASP A 88 1.32 -20.29 77.92
C ASP A 88 1.87 -21.34 78.87
N LEU A 89 1.48 -21.26 80.17
CA LEU A 89 1.86 -22.22 81.25
C LEU A 89 3.36 -22.23 81.54
N ASP A 90 4.04 -21.16 81.36
CA ASP A 90 5.46 -21.01 81.69
C ASP A 90 5.71 -20.76 83.19
N GLY A 91 4.69 -20.35 83.91
CA GLY A 91 4.70 -20.13 85.36
C GLY A 91 4.85 -18.66 85.75
N ILE A 92 4.82 -17.73 84.79
CA ILE A 92 4.77 -16.27 85.00
C ILE A 92 3.32 -15.85 84.71
N PRO A 93 2.67 -15.12 85.54
CA PRO A 93 1.30 -14.62 85.25
C PRO A 93 1.40 -13.36 84.35
N ASN A 94 0.41 -13.13 83.47
CA ASN A 94 0.39 -12.11 82.45
C ASN A 94 0.86 -10.72 82.93
N TRP A 95 0.46 -10.26 84.12
CA TRP A 95 0.85 -8.97 84.69
C TRP A 95 2.36 -8.84 84.98
N SER A 96 3.15 -9.85 84.76
CA SER A 96 4.58 -9.93 85.04
C SER A 96 5.30 -10.65 83.88
N ASP A 97 4.64 -10.88 82.82
CA ASP A 97 5.12 -11.51 81.64
C ASP A 97 5.11 -10.49 80.47
N VAL A 98 6.14 -10.43 79.70
CA VAL A 98 6.31 -9.48 78.60
C VAL A 98 5.93 -10.08 77.23
N ASP A 99 5.50 -11.37 77.24
CA ASP A 99 5.08 -12.17 76.10
C ASP A 99 4.12 -13.25 76.64
N SER A 100 2.87 -12.84 76.91
CA SER A 100 1.91 -13.56 77.74
C SER A 100 1.38 -14.84 77.15
N ASP A 101 1.44 -15.03 75.83
CA ASP A 101 1.04 -16.24 75.12
C ASP A 101 2.22 -17.02 74.55
N ASN A 102 3.43 -16.40 74.64
CA ASN A 102 4.75 -16.96 74.28
C ASN A 102 4.82 -17.36 72.81
N ASP A 103 4.26 -16.54 71.95
CA ASP A 103 4.31 -16.72 70.48
C ASP A 103 5.61 -16.15 69.89
N GLY A 104 6.22 -15.15 70.54
CA GLY A 104 7.48 -14.49 70.15
C GLY A 104 7.35 -13.03 69.84
N LEU A 105 6.14 -12.47 69.73
CA LEU A 105 5.88 -11.04 69.80
C LEU A 105 5.75 -10.67 71.28
N SER A 106 5.83 -9.41 71.62
CA SER A 106 5.69 -8.96 73.00
C SER A 106 4.33 -8.25 73.17
N ASP A 107 3.74 -8.41 74.39
CA ASP A 107 2.48 -7.73 74.75
C ASP A 107 2.52 -6.22 74.42
N ALA A 108 3.65 -5.58 74.52
CA ALA A 108 3.86 -4.19 74.18
C ALA A 108 3.66 -3.88 72.65
N VAL A 109 3.94 -4.86 71.79
CA VAL A 109 3.77 -4.77 70.31
C VAL A 109 2.34 -5.09 69.97
N GLU A 110 1.77 -6.13 70.57
CA GLU A 110 0.44 -6.62 70.25
C GLU A 110 -0.66 -5.73 70.86
N GLY A 111 -0.47 -5.31 72.10
CA GLY A 111 -1.42 -4.40 72.74
C GLY A 111 -2.72 -5.08 73.18
N ILE A 112 -3.75 -4.25 73.42
CA ILE A 112 -5.01 -4.70 74.05
C ILE A 112 -6.17 -4.80 73.08
N THR A 113 -5.91 -4.73 71.76
CA THR A 113 -6.94 -4.87 70.72
C THR A 113 -7.48 -6.31 70.72
N ASP A 114 -8.53 -6.59 70.04
CA ASP A 114 -9.13 -7.90 69.73
C ASP A 114 -9.44 -7.79 68.22
N SER A 115 -8.43 -8.17 67.41
CA SER A 115 -8.40 -7.85 65.98
C SER A 115 -9.35 -8.72 65.18
N ASP A 116 -9.52 -10.02 65.53
CA ASP A 116 -10.45 -10.95 64.89
C ASP A 116 -11.86 -10.91 65.48
N GLY A 117 -12.02 -10.31 66.67
CA GLY A 117 -13.31 -10.18 67.40
C GLY A 117 -13.76 -11.45 68.10
N ASP A 118 -12.89 -12.39 68.41
CA ASP A 118 -13.23 -13.66 69.05
C ASP A 118 -13.32 -13.56 70.57
N THR A 119 -12.92 -12.41 71.16
CA THR A 119 -12.89 -12.04 72.59
C THR A 119 -11.62 -12.41 73.32
N VAL A 120 -10.59 -12.95 72.68
CA VAL A 120 -9.22 -12.96 73.12
C VAL A 120 -8.58 -11.63 72.69
N ARG A 121 -7.65 -11.10 73.36
CA ARG A 121 -6.95 -9.92 72.94
C ARG A 121 -5.63 -10.31 72.30
N ASP A 122 -5.17 -9.49 71.38
CA ASP A 122 -4.03 -9.80 70.56
C ASP A 122 -2.83 -10.27 71.42
N PHE A 123 -2.51 -9.63 72.55
CA PHE A 123 -1.42 -10.05 73.47
C PHE A 123 -1.64 -11.40 74.19
N LEU A 124 -2.73 -12.09 73.95
CA LEU A 124 -3.08 -13.42 74.47
C LEU A 124 -3.50 -14.37 73.33
N ASP A 125 -3.40 -13.96 72.14
CA ASP A 125 -3.84 -14.68 70.95
C ASP A 125 -2.68 -14.91 70.02
N GLN A 126 -2.35 -16.11 69.69
CA GLN A 126 -1.23 -16.50 68.82
C GLN A 126 -1.56 -16.42 67.32
N ASP A 127 -2.78 -15.93 66.98
CA ASP A 127 -3.32 -15.78 65.63
C ASP A 127 -4.32 -14.63 65.69
N ALA A 128 -3.82 -13.41 65.89
CA ALA A 128 -4.58 -12.23 66.35
C ALA A 128 -5.64 -11.75 65.35
N ASP A 129 -5.48 -11.96 64.03
CA ASP A 129 -6.46 -11.68 63.01
C ASP A 129 -7.34 -12.87 62.59
N GLY A 130 -6.92 -14.09 63.02
CA GLY A 130 -7.71 -15.30 62.83
C GLY A 130 -7.66 -15.89 61.43
N ASP A 131 -6.65 -15.55 60.64
CA ASP A 131 -6.47 -16.00 59.27
C ASP A 131 -5.87 -17.42 59.16
N GLY A 132 -5.21 -17.90 60.22
CA GLY A 132 -4.61 -19.21 60.36
C GLY A 132 -3.13 -19.26 60.26
N PHE A 133 -2.45 -18.13 60.12
CA PHE A 133 -1.01 -17.96 60.35
C PHE A 133 -0.80 -17.51 61.80
N PRO A 134 0.25 -17.99 62.48
CA PRO A 134 0.60 -17.48 63.80
C PRO A 134 1.34 -16.13 63.68
N ASP A 135 1.06 -15.21 64.60
CA ASP A 135 1.67 -13.86 64.68
C ASP A 135 3.21 -13.89 64.62
N SER A 136 3.81 -14.90 65.24
CA SER A 136 5.24 -15.14 65.17
C SER A 136 5.79 -15.44 63.75
N THR A 137 4.93 -15.88 62.88
CA THR A 137 5.26 -16.14 61.46
C THR A 137 5.12 -14.90 60.63
N GLU A 138 4.10 -14.13 60.88
CA GLU A 138 3.73 -12.91 60.16
C GLU A 138 4.59 -11.73 60.56
N GLY A 139 4.75 -11.53 61.84
CA GLY A 139 5.59 -10.48 62.42
C GLY A 139 4.96 -9.08 62.27
N VAL A 140 5.81 -8.06 62.40
CA VAL A 140 5.42 -6.64 62.46
C VAL A 140 5.66 -5.88 61.18
N GLY A 141 5.61 -6.58 60.04
CA GLY A 141 5.66 -5.95 58.71
C GLY A 141 4.44 -5.09 58.43
N ASP A 142 4.47 -4.28 57.40
CA ASP A 142 3.39 -3.46 56.85
C ASP A 142 3.73 -3.25 55.37
N PRO A 143 3.59 -4.28 54.51
CA PRO A 143 4.03 -4.24 53.11
C PRO A 143 3.21 -3.28 52.26
N ASP A 144 1.86 -3.22 52.49
CA ASP A 144 0.97 -2.34 51.70
C ASP A 144 0.95 -0.88 52.22
N GLY A 145 1.44 -0.66 53.48
CA GLY A 145 1.55 0.67 54.08
C GLY A 145 0.22 1.24 54.57
N ASP A 146 -0.78 0.42 54.87
CA ASP A 146 -2.09 0.88 55.31
C ASP A 146 -2.11 1.25 56.82
N GLY A 147 -1.12 0.74 57.59
CA GLY A 147 -0.88 1.04 59.01
C GLY A 147 -1.38 -0.10 59.94
N LEU A 148 -1.73 -1.24 59.44
CA LEU A 148 -1.83 -2.49 60.15
C LEU A 148 -0.51 -3.25 60.02
N GLU A 149 -0.10 -3.94 61.07
CA GLU A 149 1.04 -4.89 61.01
C GLU A 149 0.50 -6.23 60.51
N ASN A 150 1.32 -7.03 59.81
CA ASN A 150 0.94 -8.32 59.20
C ASN A 150 0.12 -9.20 60.13
N PHE A 151 0.51 -9.38 61.40
CA PHE A 151 -0.20 -10.22 62.39
C PHE A 151 -1.59 -9.73 62.77
N ARG A 152 -2.10 -8.64 62.15
CA ARG A 152 -3.42 -8.02 62.31
C ARG A 152 -4.11 -7.76 61.02
N ASP A 153 -3.50 -8.10 59.92
CA ASP A 153 -3.97 -7.78 58.57
C ASP A 153 -4.31 -9.07 57.84
N LEU A 154 -5.53 -9.21 57.39
CA LEU A 154 -6.03 -10.36 56.64
C LEU A 154 -5.59 -10.37 55.16
N ASP A 155 -4.93 -9.29 54.71
CA ASP A 155 -4.52 -9.05 53.33
C ASP A 155 -3.25 -8.16 53.37
N SER A 156 -2.19 -8.79 53.88
CA SER A 156 -0.96 -8.08 54.36
C SER A 156 -0.25 -7.25 53.33
N ASP A 157 -0.26 -7.63 52.01
CA ASP A 157 0.34 -6.92 50.94
C ASP A 157 -0.65 -6.05 50.15
N GLY A 158 -1.96 -6.16 50.45
CA GLY A 158 -2.99 -5.31 49.90
C GLY A 158 -3.31 -5.59 48.43
N ASP A 159 -3.03 -6.79 47.96
CA ASP A 159 -3.30 -7.18 46.57
C ASP A 159 -4.78 -7.55 46.33
N GLY A 160 -5.55 -7.77 47.43
CA GLY A 160 -6.98 -8.13 47.40
C GLY A 160 -7.26 -9.61 47.56
N ARG A 161 -6.25 -10.39 47.83
CA ARG A 161 -6.34 -11.83 48.17
C ARG A 161 -5.94 -11.99 49.60
N PRO A 162 -6.82 -12.59 50.42
CA PRO A 162 -6.50 -12.81 51.83
C PRO A 162 -5.34 -13.80 52.04
N ASP A 163 -4.46 -13.53 52.98
CA ASP A 163 -3.27 -14.32 53.35
C ASP A 163 -3.61 -15.80 53.50
N GLN A 164 -4.79 -16.12 54.12
CA GLN A 164 -5.29 -17.46 54.25
C GLN A 164 -5.46 -18.21 52.92
N ILE A 165 -5.75 -17.48 51.84
CA ILE A 165 -5.97 -18.05 50.49
C ILE A 165 -4.66 -18.28 49.79
N GLU A 166 -3.70 -17.39 49.95
CA GLU A 166 -2.37 -17.46 49.36
C GLU A 166 -1.53 -18.55 50.01
N GLY A 167 -1.67 -18.70 51.30
CA GLY A 167 -0.96 -19.74 52.05
C GLY A 167 0.49 -19.34 52.29
N ALA A 168 1.33 -20.29 52.62
CA ALA A 168 2.76 -20.04 52.89
C ALA A 168 3.64 -20.42 51.68
N ASN A 169 3.17 -20.10 50.48
CA ASN A 169 3.95 -20.30 49.25
C ASN A 169 4.96 -19.16 49.11
N ASP A 170 5.84 -19.30 48.17
CA ASP A 170 6.87 -18.34 47.72
C ASP A 170 7.00 -18.70 46.24
N THR A 171 6.14 -18.07 45.41
CA THR A 171 5.90 -18.49 44.02
C THR A 171 7.09 -18.22 43.15
N ASP A 172 7.77 -17.07 43.29
CA ASP A 172 8.95 -16.69 42.54
C ASP A 172 10.28 -17.15 43.19
N PHE A 173 10.23 -17.64 44.45
CA PHE A 173 11.41 -18.08 45.23
C PHE A 173 12.40 -16.97 45.58
N ASP A 174 11.97 -15.74 45.76
CA ASP A 174 12.83 -14.63 46.15
C ASP A 174 13.05 -14.59 47.69
N GLY A 175 12.22 -15.27 48.46
CA GLY A 175 12.27 -15.44 49.90
C GLY A 175 11.28 -14.58 50.66
N ILE A 176 10.39 -13.90 49.98
CA ILE A 176 9.16 -13.29 50.52
C ILE A 176 8.04 -14.26 50.23
N PRO A 177 7.24 -14.70 51.20
CA PRO A 177 6.05 -15.51 50.91
C PRO A 177 4.94 -14.68 50.27
N ASP A 178 4.14 -15.32 49.42
CA ASP A 178 3.04 -14.69 48.66
C ASP A 178 2.14 -13.75 49.53
N PRO A 179 1.73 -14.07 50.79
CA PRO A 179 0.94 -13.13 51.59
C PRO A 179 1.60 -11.78 51.90
N TYR A 180 2.87 -11.62 51.66
CA TYR A 180 3.65 -10.43 51.98
C TYR A 180 4.32 -9.86 50.72
N ASP A 181 4.01 -10.40 49.56
CA ASP A 181 4.55 -10.02 48.25
C ASP A 181 3.43 -9.61 47.29
N ALA A 182 3.32 -8.35 46.97
CA ALA A 182 2.28 -7.82 46.08
C ALA A 182 2.49 -8.13 44.60
N ASP A 183 3.60 -8.86 44.25
CA ASP A 183 3.99 -9.28 42.89
C ASP A 183 4.51 -10.74 43.00
N ASP A 184 3.55 -11.69 43.17
CA ASP A 184 3.80 -13.06 43.56
C ASP A 184 4.75 -13.83 42.65
N ASP A 185 4.79 -13.54 41.37
CA ASP A 185 5.63 -14.20 40.38
C ASP A 185 6.80 -13.34 39.90
N ASN A 186 6.86 -12.09 40.39
CA ASN A 186 7.96 -11.13 40.20
C ASN A 186 8.22 -10.80 38.71
N ASP A 187 7.16 -10.68 37.93
CA ASP A 187 7.23 -10.31 36.53
C ASP A 187 7.15 -8.80 36.29
N GLY A 188 6.76 -8.04 37.34
CA GLY A 188 6.66 -6.58 37.36
C GLY A 188 5.26 -6.01 37.33
N ALA A 189 4.22 -6.84 37.19
CA ALA A 189 2.84 -6.49 37.48
C ALA A 189 2.58 -6.64 38.98
N LEU A 190 1.42 -6.24 39.43
CA LEU A 190 0.94 -6.54 40.77
C LEU A 190 -0.14 -7.58 40.68
N SER A 191 -0.11 -8.62 41.50
CA SER A 191 -1.02 -9.76 41.46
C SER A 191 -2.50 -9.37 41.42
N ARG A 192 -2.86 -8.21 42.03
CA ARG A 192 -4.22 -7.64 41.97
C ARG A 192 -4.63 -7.11 40.57
N ALA A 193 -3.67 -6.84 39.68
CA ALA A 193 -3.95 -6.35 38.34
C ALA A 193 -4.12 -7.46 37.31
N GLU A 194 -3.62 -8.65 37.60
CA GLU A 194 -3.51 -9.77 36.66
C GLU A 194 -4.76 -10.68 36.68
N GLY A 195 -5.32 -10.89 37.83
CA GLY A 195 -6.52 -11.73 37.96
C GLY A 195 -6.21 -13.19 38.25
N ALA A 196 -7.21 -14.07 38.06
CA ALA A 196 -7.13 -15.47 38.48
C ALA A 196 -7.52 -16.45 37.35
N LEU A 197 -7.39 -16.07 36.11
CA LEU A 197 -7.62 -16.97 34.99
C LEU A 197 -6.37 -17.83 34.74
N ASP A 198 -6.57 -18.97 34.12
CA ASP A 198 -5.51 -19.88 33.62
C ASP A 198 -5.69 -19.85 32.09
N THR A 199 -5.12 -18.79 31.46
CA THR A 199 -5.40 -18.45 30.08
C THR A 199 -4.77 -19.43 29.11
N ASP A 200 -3.52 -19.80 29.32
CA ASP A 200 -2.81 -20.76 28.47
C ASP A 200 -3.05 -22.23 28.86
N SER A 201 -3.78 -22.46 29.98
CA SER A 201 -4.15 -23.79 30.49
C SER A 201 -2.96 -24.65 30.96
N ASP A 202 -1.93 -24.05 31.49
CA ASP A 202 -0.77 -24.76 32.05
C ASP A 202 -0.96 -25.16 33.52
N GLY A 203 -1.93 -24.58 34.19
CA GLY A 203 -2.35 -24.87 35.56
C GLY A 203 -1.93 -23.84 36.57
N LEU A 204 -1.33 -22.72 36.16
CA LEU A 204 -1.09 -21.55 36.95
C LEU A 204 -2.17 -20.49 36.67
N PRO A 205 -2.66 -19.77 37.62
CA PRO A 205 -3.49 -18.58 37.37
C PRO A 205 -2.59 -17.36 37.05
N SER A 206 -3.13 -16.34 36.39
CA SER A 206 -2.37 -15.17 35.92
C SER A 206 -1.48 -14.53 37.00
N TRP A 207 -1.97 -14.39 38.22
CA TRP A 207 -1.20 -13.83 39.34
C TRP A 207 0.02 -14.66 39.78
N ALA A 208 0.20 -15.86 39.25
CA ALA A 208 1.31 -16.79 39.57
C ALA A 208 2.03 -17.25 38.29
N ASP A 209 1.71 -16.67 37.16
CA ASP A 209 2.23 -17.02 35.85
C ASP A 209 2.84 -15.78 35.19
N PRO A 210 4.16 -15.64 35.12
CA PRO A 210 4.81 -14.46 34.57
C PRO A 210 4.54 -14.17 33.08
N ASP A 211 3.81 -15.03 32.36
CA ASP A 211 3.51 -14.92 30.91
C ASP A 211 2.17 -15.66 30.69
N SER A 212 1.08 -15.06 31.14
CA SER A 212 -0.25 -15.68 31.30
C SER A 212 -0.84 -16.25 30.02
N ASP A 213 -0.54 -15.72 28.86
CA ASP A 213 -1.00 -16.22 27.57
C ASP A 213 0.07 -16.99 26.77
N ASN A 214 1.30 -17.07 27.33
CA ASN A 214 2.45 -17.80 26.82
C ASN A 214 2.89 -17.32 25.42
N ASP A 215 2.78 -16.05 25.17
CA ASP A 215 3.23 -15.43 23.93
C ASP A 215 4.68 -14.98 23.98
N GLY A 216 5.23 -14.90 25.21
CA GLY A 216 6.63 -14.59 25.51
C GLY A 216 6.87 -13.14 25.92
N TRP A 217 5.87 -12.30 26.07
CA TRP A 217 5.93 -11.08 26.87
C TRP A 217 5.66 -11.44 28.33
N LEU A 218 6.12 -10.65 29.26
CA LEU A 218 5.77 -10.80 30.67
C LEU A 218 4.53 -9.93 30.93
N ASP A 219 3.63 -10.40 31.80
CA ASP A 219 2.42 -9.66 32.13
C ASP A 219 2.72 -8.24 32.62
N GLY A 220 3.81 -8.07 33.40
CA GLY A 220 4.28 -6.77 33.80
C GLY A 220 4.75 -5.86 32.68
N GLU A 221 5.33 -6.41 31.60
CA GLU A 221 5.66 -5.64 30.40
C GLU A 221 4.40 -5.21 29.61
N GLU A 222 3.28 -5.92 29.79
CA GLU A 222 2.03 -5.67 29.11
C GLU A 222 1.10 -4.77 29.91
N ILE A 223 0.97 -5.01 31.22
CA ILE A 223 0.16 -4.21 32.12
C ILE A 223 0.76 -2.83 32.38
N ASP A 224 2.07 -2.75 32.59
CA ASP A 224 2.80 -1.48 32.83
C ASP A 224 3.99 -1.30 31.89
N PRO A 225 3.78 -1.10 30.58
CA PRO A 225 4.86 -0.95 29.61
C PRO A 225 5.79 0.23 29.86
N LEU A 226 5.42 1.14 30.78
CA LEU A 226 6.25 2.28 31.16
C LEU A 226 6.99 2.07 32.49
N GLY A 227 6.77 0.97 33.19
CA GLY A 227 7.39 0.65 34.47
C GLY A 227 7.04 1.68 35.58
N LEU A 228 5.79 2.14 35.62
CA LEU A 228 5.33 3.17 36.57
C LEU A 228 5.02 2.58 37.95
N GLY A 229 4.85 1.23 38.04
CA GLY A 229 4.63 0.48 39.26
C GLY A 229 3.35 0.78 40.01
N ASN A 230 2.29 1.23 39.34
CA ASN A 230 1.01 1.62 39.95
C ASN A 230 -0.19 1.38 39.04
N VAL A 231 -0.12 0.43 38.14
CA VAL A 231 -1.27 0.10 37.27
C VAL A 231 -2.24 -0.75 38.07
N LEU A 232 -3.47 -0.27 38.22
CA LEU A 232 -4.54 -0.91 38.97
C LEU A 232 -5.53 -1.67 38.08
N LEU A 233 -5.37 -1.59 36.77
CA LEU A 233 -6.22 -2.23 35.79
C LEU A 233 -5.38 -2.50 34.54
N ALA A 234 -5.36 -3.73 34.11
CA ALA A 234 -4.70 -4.14 32.87
C ALA A 234 -5.33 -3.44 31.67
N PRO A 235 -4.53 -3.01 30.67
CA PRO A 235 -5.04 -2.47 29.42
C PRO A 235 -5.82 -3.56 28.63
N ASP A 236 -6.71 -3.13 27.75
CA ASP A 236 -7.48 -3.92 26.77
C ASP A 236 -7.48 -3.06 25.51
N THR A 237 -6.43 -3.23 24.69
CA THR A 237 -6.09 -2.30 23.61
C THR A 237 -7.10 -2.33 22.49
N ASP A 238 -7.56 -3.51 22.08
CA ASP A 238 -8.53 -3.67 20.99
C ASP A 238 -9.99 -3.65 21.46
N ASN A 239 -10.23 -3.67 22.77
CA ASN A 239 -11.54 -3.64 23.44
C ASN A 239 -12.40 -4.89 23.16
N ASP A 240 -11.81 -6.06 23.09
CA ASP A 240 -12.52 -7.33 22.91
C ASP A 240 -12.94 -7.98 24.23
N ASN A 241 -12.50 -7.48 25.38
CA ASN A 241 -12.65 -7.85 26.78
C ASN A 241 -11.67 -8.94 27.26
N ALA A 242 -10.62 -9.26 26.52
CA ALA A 242 -9.42 -9.87 27.05
C ALA A 242 -8.42 -8.74 27.36
N PRO A 243 -7.85 -8.65 28.55
CA PRO A 243 -6.75 -7.72 28.80
C PRO A 243 -5.50 -8.13 28.00
N ASP A 244 -4.63 -7.18 27.69
CA ASP A 244 -3.46 -7.40 26.83
C ASP A 244 -2.58 -8.58 27.29
N HIS A 245 -2.41 -8.81 28.60
CA HIS A 245 -1.64 -9.92 29.17
C HIS A 245 -2.37 -11.30 29.12
N GLU A 246 -3.63 -11.33 28.80
CA GLU A 246 -4.43 -12.53 28.56
C GLU A 246 -4.75 -12.73 27.08
N ASP A 247 -4.21 -11.87 26.18
CA ASP A 247 -4.48 -11.87 24.75
C ASP A 247 -3.19 -11.97 23.91
N VAL A 248 -2.99 -13.08 23.23
CA VAL A 248 -1.83 -13.34 22.35
C VAL A 248 -1.71 -12.38 21.16
N GLU A 249 -2.65 -11.41 21.05
CA GLU A 249 -2.72 -10.44 19.93
C GLU A 249 -3.47 -9.18 20.37
N SER A 250 -2.79 -8.29 21.06
CA SER A 250 -3.39 -7.19 21.84
C SER A 250 -4.07 -6.09 21.01
N ASP A 251 -3.72 -5.84 19.75
CA ASP A 251 -4.23 -4.72 18.97
C ASP A 251 -5.13 -5.09 17.78
N SER A 252 -5.41 -6.37 17.60
CA SER A 252 -6.27 -6.93 16.54
C SER A 252 -5.78 -6.61 15.11
N ASP A 253 -4.48 -6.43 14.90
CA ASP A 253 -3.93 -6.21 13.56
C ASP A 253 -3.71 -7.53 12.80
N GLY A 254 -3.63 -8.66 13.50
CA GLY A 254 -3.42 -10.02 12.97
C GLY A 254 -1.97 -10.48 13.01
N ILE A 255 -1.09 -9.78 13.68
CA ILE A 255 0.24 -10.23 14.07
C ILE A 255 0.18 -10.55 15.57
N ARG A 256 0.73 -11.68 15.98
CA ARG A 256 0.78 -12.04 17.39
C ARG A 256 1.88 -11.25 18.09
N ASP A 257 1.67 -10.86 19.33
CA ASP A 257 2.59 -10.04 20.14
C ASP A 257 4.00 -10.62 20.18
N ARG A 258 4.14 -11.95 20.30
CA ARG A 258 5.45 -12.64 20.23
C ARG A 258 6.20 -12.41 18.91
N ASP A 259 5.48 -12.17 17.82
CA ASP A 259 6.04 -11.98 16.49
C ASP A 259 6.41 -10.50 16.26
N GLU A 260 5.99 -9.60 17.14
CA GLU A 260 6.34 -8.18 17.19
C GLU A 260 7.53 -7.89 18.10
N ARG A 261 8.00 -8.89 18.82
CA ARG A 261 9.23 -8.82 19.61
C ARG A 261 10.46 -8.54 18.74
N GLY A 262 11.14 -7.47 18.99
CA GLY A 262 12.40 -7.13 18.33
C GLY A 262 12.45 -5.74 17.74
N CYS A 263 11.41 -4.99 17.88
CA CYS A 263 11.36 -3.58 17.53
C CYS A 263 12.14 -2.71 18.52
N ALA A 264 12.75 -1.64 18.07
CA ALA A 264 13.72 -0.88 18.86
C ALA A 264 13.14 -0.03 20.00
N ASN A 265 11.81 0.06 20.11
CA ASN A 265 11.05 0.84 21.12
C ASN A 265 9.83 0.10 21.67
N ASN A 266 9.83 -1.08 21.69
CA ASN A 266 9.12 -2.25 22.21
C ASN A 266 7.70 -2.14 22.77
N SER A 267 7.24 -1.03 23.31
CA SER A 267 6.01 -1.02 24.11
C SER A 267 4.80 -0.39 23.43
N SER A 268 4.96 0.07 22.20
CA SER A 268 3.85 0.66 21.47
C SER A 268 3.45 -0.13 20.21
N GLU A 269 4.23 -1.11 19.84
CA GLU A 269 4.05 -1.81 18.57
C GLU A 269 3.04 -2.95 18.67
N ARG A 270 3.07 -3.79 19.70
CA ARG A 270 2.05 -4.79 19.98
C ARG A 270 0.68 -4.21 20.37
N ALA A 271 0.64 -2.96 20.77
CA ALA A 271 -0.56 -2.24 21.13
C ALA A 271 -0.92 -1.13 20.12
N ASN A 272 -0.42 -1.22 18.87
CA ASN A 272 -0.66 -0.20 17.86
C ASN A 272 -0.68 -0.82 16.45
N PRO A 273 -1.85 -1.08 15.88
CA PRO A 273 -2.01 -1.78 14.60
C PRO A 273 -1.44 -1.05 13.37
N ASP A 274 -0.90 0.14 13.54
CA ASP A 274 -0.29 1.00 12.50
C ASP A 274 0.83 1.80 13.17
N SER A 275 2.00 1.18 13.35
CA SER A 275 3.10 1.69 14.17
C SER A 275 3.70 3.00 13.68
N ASP A 276 3.65 3.30 12.37
CA ASP A 276 4.14 4.56 11.82
C ASP A 276 3.05 5.61 11.55
N GLY A 277 1.77 5.21 11.64
CA GLY A 277 0.61 6.09 11.53
C GLY A 277 0.31 6.54 10.11
N ASP A 278 0.73 5.80 9.09
CA ASP A 278 0.50 6.14 7.69
C ASP A 278 -0.85 5.63 7.15
N GLY A 279 -1.55 4.80 7.92
CA GLY A 279 -2.88 4.23 7.62
C GLY A 279 -2.83 2.86 6.96
N ILE A 280 -1.67 2.21 6.96
CA ILE A 280 -1.47 0.83 6.52
C ILE A 280 -1.10 0.03 7.78
N SER A 281 -1.77 -1.10 8.05
CA SER A 281 -1.45 -1.86 9.25
C SER A 281 -0.13 -2.63 9.12
N ASP A 282 0.53 -2.88 10.24
CA ASP A 282 1.82 -3.56 10.34
C ASP A 282 1.78 -4.94 9.69
N LEU A 283 0.65 -5.66 9.80
CA LEU A 283 0.43 -6.92 9.10
C LEU A 283 0.60 -6.80 7.58
N ILE A 284 0.07 -5.72 7.00
CA ILE A 284 0.14 -5.50 5.56
C ILE A 284 1.58 -5.24 5.15
N GLU A 285 2.25 -4.39 5.89
CA GLU A 285 3.65 -4.06 5.65
C GLU A 285 4.55 -5.29 5.74
N ARG A 286 4.38 -6.09 6.77
CA ARG A 286 5.07 -7.37 6.96
C ARG A 286 4.79 -8.36 5.83
N ALA A 287 3.56 -8.45 5.35
CA ALA A 287 3.18 -9.34 4.26
C ALA A 287 3.88 -8.98 2.93
N PHE A 288 4.16 -7.71 2.69
CA PHE A 288 4.87 -7.27 1.49
C PHE A 288 6.37 -7.54 1.52
N ARG A 289 6.99 -7.59 2.70
CA ARG A 289 8.43 -7.85 2.85
C ARG A 289 8.81 -9.32 2.71
N GLY A 290 7.89 -10.23 2.99
CA GLY A 290 8.09 -11.68 2.92
C GLY A 290 8.75 -12.28 4.17
N PRO A 291 8.67 -13.61 4.32
CA PRO A 291 9.00 -14.32 5.57
C PRO A 291 10.50 -14.36 5.92
N ASP A 292 11.37 -13.84 5.08
CA ASP A 292 12.82 -13.90 5.28
C ASP A 292 13.40 -12.68 6.02
N ASP A 293 12.59 -11.66 6.31
CA ASP A 293 13.04 -10.42 6.95
C ASP A 293 12.64 -10.35 8.43
N GLN A 294 13.29 -11.16 9.25
CA GLN A 294 13.02 -11.32 10.69
C GLN A 294 13.43 -10.10 11.55
N ASN A 295 13.94 -9.03 10.96
CA ASN A 295 14.41 -7.85 11.70
C ASN A 295 13.57 -6.59 11.46
N GLN A 296 12.41 -6.67 10.84
CA GLN A 296 11.71 -5.51 10.33
C GLN A 296 10.18 -5.57 10.50
N ALA A 297 9.71 -6.26 11.53
CA ALA A 297 8.29 -6.20 11.89
C ALA A 297 7.82 -4.77 12.22
N CYS A 298 8.76 -3.88 12.48
CA CYS A 298 8.54 -2.56 13.03
C CYS A 298 9.27 -1.44 12.28
N ASP A 299 9.69 -1.66 11.07
CA ASP A 299 10.32 -0.61 10.26
C ASP A 299 9.32 -0.15 9.21
N PRO A 300 8.85 1.10 9.29
CA PRO A 300 7.94 1.64 8.29
C PRO A 300 8.54 1.39 6.91
N VAL A 301 7.78 0.74 6.04
CA VAL A 301 8.22 0.52 4.67
C VAL A 301 8.14 1.84 3.92
N GLU A 302 9.22 2.63 4.01
CA GLU A 302 9.39 3.73 3.07
C GLU A 302 9.20 3.17 1.65
N GLY A 303 8.04 3.38 1.05
CA GLY A 303 7.77 3.04 -0.34
C GLY A 303 6.63 2.07 -0.62
N ILE A 304 5.92 1.51 0.37
CA ILE A 304 4.63 0.84 0.10
C ILE A 304 3.58 1.87 -0.30
N THR A 305 3.60 3.07 0.27
CA THR A 305 2.72 4.19 -0.07
C THR A 305 2.68 4.52 -1.55
N ASP A 306 3.74 4.21 -2.30
CA ASP A 306 3.81 4.45 -3.75
C ASP A 306 3.22 3.32 -4.61
N ASN A 307 2.88 2.15 -4.04
CA ASN A 307 2.46 0.97 -4.81
C ASN A 307 1.25 0.20 -4.25
N VAL A 308 0.74 0.48 -3.05
CA VAL A 308 -0.48 -0.13 -2.51
C VAL A 308 -1.63 0.85 -2.61
N ASP A 309 -2.11 1.04 -3.83
CA ASP A 309 -3.19 1.99 -4.07
C ASP A 309 -4.54 1.48 -3.54
N PHE A 310 -4.69 0.14 -3.27
CA PHE A 310 -6.00 -0.42 -2.90
C PHE A 310 -5.88 -1.69 -2.07
N PHE A 311 -6.52 -1.65 -0.91
CA PHE A 311 -6.51 -2.69 0.08
C PHE A 311 -7.92 -3.10 0.50
N PHE A 312 -8.16 -4.41 0.67
CA PHE A 312 -9.42 -4.97 1.14
C PHE A 312 -9.18 -6.04 2.18
N THR A 313 -9.82 -5.94 3.33
CA THR A 313 -9.91 -7.03 4.30
C THR A 313 -11.18 -7.83 4.04
N LEU A 314 -11.05 -9.09 3.65
CA LEU A 314 -12.15 -9.93 3.19
C LEU A 314 -12.27 -11.23 4.00
N PRO A 315 -13.01 -11.23 5.12
CA PRO A 315 -13.35 -12.48 5.85
C PRO A 315 -14.04 -13.49 4.92
N PHE A 316 -13.83 -14.77 5.15
CA PHE A 316 -14.46 -15.83 4.34
C PHE A 316 -15.98 -15.76 4.43
N ASN A 317 -16.68 -15.72 3.29
CA ASN A 317 -18.11 -15.49 3.18
C ASN A 317 -18.60 -14.17 3.82
N GLY A 318 -17.71 -13.19 3.98
CA GLY A 318 -18.06 -11.85 4.43
C GLY A 318 -18.90 -11.06 3.40
N ASP A 319 -19.34 -9.88 3.79
CA ASP A 319 -20.12 -8.99 2.94
C ASP A 319 -19.26 -8.48 1.77
N MET A 320 -19.90 -8.22 0.63
CA MET A 320 -19.26 -7.63 -0.54
C MET A 320 -18.79 -6.21 -0.23
N GLN A 321 -17.54 -5.91 -0.53
CA GLN A 321 -16.95 -4.58 -0.41
C GLN A 321 -16.79 -3.93 -1.78
N GLN A 322 -16.80 -2.61 -1.83
CA GLN A 322 -16.65 -1.84 -3.06
C GLN A 322 -15.77 -0.62 -2.83
N GLN A 323 -14.78 -0.43 -3.71
CA GLN A 323 -13.97 0.78 -3.76
C GLN A 323 -13.91 1.33 -5.19
N THR A 324 -13.63 2.63 -5.32
CA THR A 324 -13.44 3.28 -6.62
C THR A 324 -11.97 3.57 -6.83
N LEU A 325 -11.39 2.94 -7.86
CA LEU A 325 -10.00 3.05 -8.23
C LEU A 325 -9.80 4.17 -9.25
N ASN A 326 -8.71 4.92 -9.13
CA ASN A 326 -8.29 5.95 -10.08
C ASN A 326 -7.11 5.45 -10.90
N PHE A 327 -7.22 5.50 -12.21
CA PHE A 327 -6.17 5.14 -13.15
C PHE A 327 -5.76 6.34 -13.98
N SER A 328 -4.47 6.50 -14.22
CA SER A 328 -3.93 7.52 -15.11
C SER A 328 -3.69 6.95 -16.50
N ALA A 329 -4.47 7.38 -17.49
CA ALA A 329 -4.28 6.95 -18.87
C ALA A 329 -3.01 7.58 -19.46
N ALA A 330 -1.87 6.89 -19.41
CA ALA A 330 -0.60 7.37 -19.96
C ALA A 330 0.06 6.31 -20.85
N VAL A 331 0.64 6.72 -21.96
CA VAL A 331 1.43 5.83 -22.81
C VAL A 331 2.86 5.76 -22.26
N ARG A 332 3.08 4.85 -21.30
CA ARG A 332 4.39 4.65 -20.68
C ARG A 332 5.27 3.69 -21.47
N LYS A 333 4.65 2.77 -22.22
CA LYS A 333 5.35 1.75 -23.01
C LYS A 333 4.90 1.78 -24.45
N GLY A 334 5.84 1.86 -25.39
CA GLY A 334 5.55 1.91 -26.81
C GLY A 334 6.63 1.25 -27.67
N ASP A 335 6.23 0.66 -28.77
CA ASP A 335 7.14 0.02 -29.73
C ASP A 335 7.03 0.67 -31.10
N VAL A 336 8.13 1.18 -31.62
CA VAL A 336 8.19 1.93 -32.88
C VAL A 336 8.82 1.08 -33.97
N ALA A 337 8.04 0.69 -34.98
CA ALA A 337 8.51 -0.02 -36.16
C ALA A 337 8.70 0.97 -37.34
N PHE A 338 9.94 1.19 -37.74
CA PHE A 338 10.25 1.96 -38.95
C PHE A 338 10.07 1.07 -40.18
N ASN A 339 9.10 1.42 -41.03
CA ASN A 339 8.83 0.75 -42.29
C ASN A 339 9.24 1.64 -43.44
N MET A 340 10.39 1.36 -44.04
CA MET A 340 11.05 2.20 -45.01
C MET A 340 10.89 1.67 -46.44
N ASP A 341 10.34 2.48 -47.30
CA ASP A 341 10.44 2.30 -48.74
C ASP A 341 11.93 2.38 -49.15
N THR A 342 12.42 1.37 -49.88
CA THR A 342 13.79 1.26 -50.28
C THR A 342 14.00 1.40 -51.82
N THR A 343 13.00 1.88 -52.53
CA THR A 343 13.14 2.20 -53.96
C THR A 343 14.13 3.34 -54.23
N GLY A 344 14.57 3.48 -55.48
CA GLY A 344 15.71 4.30 -55.85
C GLY A 344 15.64 5.79 -55.45
N SER A 345 14.44 6.35 -55.33
CA SER A 345 14.16 7.72 -54.91
C SER A 345 14.41 8.00 -53.44
N MET A 346 14.43 6.96 -52.57
CA MET A 346 14.46 7.09 -51.13
C MET A 346 15.84 7.23 -50.49
N GLY A 347 16.92 7.27 -51.29
CA GLY A 347 18.31 7.29 -50.80
C GLY A 347 18.62 8.39 -49.78
N GLY A 348 18.02 9.58 -49.95
CA GLY A 348 18.16 10.68 -49.00
C GLY A 348 17.49 10.42 -47.66
N SER A 349 16.26 9.84 -47.67
CA SER A 349 15.51 9.49 -46.47
C SER A 349 16.17 8.34 -45.67
N ILE A 350 16.69 7.33 -46.39
CA ILE A 350 17.47 6.23 -45.78
C ILE A 350 18.72 6.82 -45.09
N SER A 351 19.48 7.67 -45.77
CA SER A 351 20.66 8.29 -45.19
C SER A 351 20.35 9.21 -44.01
N GLY A 352 19.22 9.91 -44.06
CA GLY A 352 18.71 10.71 -42.95
C GLY A 352 18.38 9.89 -41.73
N LEU A 353 17.67 8.76 -41.88
CA LEU A 353 17.34 7.86 -40.78
C LEU A 353 18.61 7.20 -40.18
N GLN A 354 19.52 6.73 -41.05
CA GLN A 354 20.81 6.16 -40.63
C GLN A 354 21.65 7.12 -39.79
N ALA A 355 21.65 8.42 -40.15
CA ALA A 355 22.40 9.42 -39.43
C ALA A 355 21.76 9.87 -38.10
N SER A 356 20.41 9.85 -38.00
CA SER A 356 19.69 10.47 -36.89
C SER A 356 19.18 9.46 -35.84
N LEU A 357 19.04 8.17 -36.17
CA LEU A 357 18.36 7.23 -35.26
C LEU A 357 18.95 7.24 -33.85
N ARG A 358 20.22 6.87 -33.71
CA ARG A 358 20.86 6.74 -32.40
C ARG A 358 21.17 8.07 -31.71
N GLY A 359 21.51 9.08 -32.49
CA GLY A 359 21.98 10.37 -31.96
C GLY A 359 20.85 11.36 -31.65
N THR A 360 19.69 11.19 -32.27
CA THR A 360 18.58 12.17 -32.20
C THR A 360 17.23 11.49 -31.86
N LEU A 361 16.82 10.50 -32.68
CA LEU A 361 15.47 9.92 -32.56
C LEU A 361 15.29 9.16 -31.24
N ILE A 362 16.16 8.20 -30.96
CA ILE A 362 16.06 7.38 -29.75
C ILE A 362 16.05 8.23 -28.47
N PRO A 363 17.00 9.18 -28.27
CA PRO A 363 16.97 10.03 -27.07
C PRO A 363 15.71 10.90 -26.96
N GLN A 364 15.21 11.44 -28.09
CA GLN A 364 14.02 12.29 -28.05
C GLN A 364 12.72 11.51 -27.86
N LEU A 365 12.63 10.28 -28.37
CA LEU A 365 11.49 9.40 -28.14
C LEU A 365 11.48 8.86 -26.71
N GLY A 366 12.64 8.57 -26.11
CA GLY A 366 12.77 8.19 -24.71
C GLY A 366 12.35 9.29 -23.72
N THR A 367 12.21 10.56 -24.17
CA THR A 367 11.58 11.61 -23.35
C THR A 367 10.07 11.62 -23.44
N ALA A 368 9.48 10.95 -24.42
CA ALA A 368 8.04 10.92 -24.66
C ALA A 368 7.40 9.59 -24.27
N ILE A 369 8.17 8.51 -24.31
CA ILE A 369 7.75 7.15 -23.94
C ILE A 369 8.85 6.60 -23.03
N GLU A 370 8.50 6.25 -21.82
CA GLU A 370 9.43 5.80 -20.78
C GLU A 370 10.15 4.49 -21.17
N ASP A 371 9.42 3.52 -21.70
CA ASP A 371 9.92 2.22 -22.17
C ASP A 371 9.64 2.07 -23.66
N VAL A 372 10.63 2.41 -24.51
CA VAL A 372 10.48 2.40 -25.97
C VAL A 372 11.34 1.31 -26.63
N GLY A 373 10.69 0.48 -27.49
CA GLY A 373 11.35 -0.48 -28.36
C GLY A 373 11.36 -0.04 -29.81
N PHE A 374 12.29 -0.59 -30.61
CA PHE A 374 12.46 -0.21 -32.02
C PHE A 374 12.58 -1.44 -32.92
N ALA A 375 11.85 -1.42 -34.05
CA ALA A 375 12.01 -2.39 -35.13
C ALA A 375 12.32 -1.65 -36.44
N VAL A 376 12.87 -2.38 -37.41
CA VAL A 376 13.17 -1.87 -38.75
C VAL A 376 12.74 -2.90 -39.79
N SER A 377 11.95 -2.45 -40.75
CA SER A 377 11.60 -3.20 -41.96
C SER A 377 11.77 -2.35 -43.20
N SER A 378 11.89 -2.97 -44.34
CA SER A 378 11.94 -2.33 -45.64
C SER A 378 11.02 -3.00 -46.65
N PHE A 379 10.59 -2.26 -47.62
CA PHE A 379 9.85 -2.76 -48.76
C PHE A 379 10.24 -2.10 -50.06
N ASP A 380 10.12 -2.81 -51.13
CA ASP A 380 10.19 -2.36 -52.51
C ASP A 380 8.91 -2.83 -53.22
N ASP A 381 9.05 -3.77 -54.16
CA ASP A 381 7.92 -4.35 -54.85
C ASP A 381 8.06 -5.88 -55.06
N PHE A 382 7.00 -6.55 -55.56
CA PHE A 382 7.03 -7.95 -55.88
C PHE A 382 8.04 -8.21 -57.02
N PRO A 383 8.92 -9.19 -56.88
CA PRO A 383 9.99 -9.48 -57.80
C PRO A 383 9.51 -10.16 -59.10
N CYS A 384 8.26 -9.98 -59.52
CA CYS A 384 7.62 -10.62 -60.66
C CYS A 384 6.49 -9.78 -61.23
N GLY A 385 5.90 -10.24 -62.34
CA GLY A 385 4.72 -9.59 -62.94
C GLY A 385 4.98 -8.25 -63.59
N GLY A 386 6.19 -7.71 -63.53
CA GLY A 386 6.56 -6.43 -64.03
C GLY A 386 6.57 -5.30 -62.98
N TRP A 387 6.22 -5.65 -61.74
CA TRP A 387 6.23 -4.70 -60.60
C TRP A 387 7.65 -4.42 -60.11
N GLY A 388 8.46 -5.47 -59.83
CA GLY A 388 9.88 -5.35 -59.40
C GLY A 388 10.80 -6.33 -60.12
N SER A 389 12.08 -6.30 -59.76
CA SER A 389 13.18 -7.06 -60.34
C SER A 389 13.49 -8.31 -59.47
N ALA A 390 13.51 -9.45 -60.12
CA ALA A 390 13.83 -10.72 -59.44
C ALA A 390 15.21 -10.74 -58.78
N GLY A 391 15.25 -11.08 -57.46
CA GLY A 391 16.46 -11.15 -56.65
C GLY A 391 17.01 -9.77 -56.21
N ILE A 392 16.29 -8.70 -56.48
CA ILE A 392 16.67 -7.34 -56.11
C ILE A 392 15.59 -6.69 -55.26
N ASP A 393 14.33 -6.70 -55.73
CA ASP A 393 13.22 -6.07 -55.09
C ASP A 393 12.41 -7.12 -54.24
N PHE A 394 11.93 -6.66 -53.06
CA PHE A 394 11.21 -7.50 -52.09
C PHE A 394 10.01 -6.71 -51.52
N PRO A 395 8.80 -7.29 -51.52
CA PRO A 395 7.63 -6.58 -51.01
C PRO A 395 7.69 -6.39 -49.50
N PHE A 396 8.56 -7.11 -48.79
CA PHE A 396 8.84 -6.92 -47.37
C PHE A 396 10.14 -7.62 -46.97
N GLN A 397 10.94 -6.95 -46.16
CA GLN A 397 12.10 -7.54 -45.47
C GLN A 397 12.19 -7.03 -44.06
N LEU A 398 12.20 -7.96 -43.09
CA LEU A 398 12.49 -7.59 -41.70
C LEU A 398 14.00 -7.42 -41.52
N ARG A 399 14.45 -6.25 -41.09
CA ARG A 399 15.83 -5.88 -40.84
C ARG A 399 16.25 -5.99 -39.38
N GLN A 400 15.32 -5.65 -38.47
CA GLN A 400 15.49 -5.77 -37.03
C GLN A 400 14.11 -5.98 -36.39
N ARG A 401 13.98 -6.97 -35.52
CA ARG A 401 12.81 -7.14 -34.65
C ARG A 401 12.79 -6.08 -33.57
N ILE A 402 11.67 -5.93 -32.87
CA ILE A 402 11.58 -5.04 -31.71
C ILE A 402 12.72 -5.36 -30.73
N THR A 403 13.47 -4.33 -30.40
CA THR A 403 14.55 -4.36 -29.42
C THR A 403 14.63 -3.04 -28.66
N THR A 404 14.96 -3.09 -27.40
CA THR A 404 15.29 -1.90 -26.57
C THR A 404 16.76 -1.52 -26.68
N ASP A 405 17.61 -2.34 -27.35
CA ASP A 405 19.01 -2.04 -27.59
C ASP A 405 19.20 -1.04 -28.76
N PRO A 406 19.65 0.21 -28.48
CA PRO A 406 19.91 1.21 -29.51
C PRO A 406 20.97 0.78 -30.53
N VAL A 407 21.87 -0.12 -30.16
CA VAL A 407 22.94 -0.60 -31.06
C VAL A 407 22.36 -1.58 -32.08
N ALA A 408 21.50 -2.47 -31.65
CA ALA A 408 20.81 -3.41 -32.53
C ALA A 408 19.84 -2.69 -33.47
N ALA A 409 19.06 -1.70 -32.95
CA ALA A 409 18.19 -0.86 -33.77
C ALA A 409 18.98 -0.12 -34.88
N GLN A 410 20.11 0.50 -34.54
CA GLN A 410 20.98 1.17 -35.50
C GLN A 410 21.59 0.20 -36.54
N ALA A 411 21.92 -1.03 -36.10
CA ALA A 411 22.41 -2.05 -37.03
C ALA A 411 21.34 -2.42 -38.06
N GLY A 412 20.07 -2.54 -37.64
CA GLY A 412 18.92 -2.77 -38.52
C GLY A 412 18.76 -1.65 -39.57
N VAL A 413 18.80 -0.39 -39.12
CA VAL A 413 18.70 0.76 -40.05
C VAL A 413 19.89 0.80 -41.02
N ASN A 414 21.09 0.44 -40.60
CA ASN A 414 22.26 0.38 -41.46
C ASN A 414 22.19 -0.70 -42.56
N LEU A 415 21.26 -1.64 -42.47
CA LEU A 415 20.97 -2.61 -43.52
C LEU A 415 20.04 -2.09 -44.62
N LEU A 416 19.44 -0.92 -44.42
CA LEU A 416 18.64 -0.26 -45.45
C LEU A 416 19.54 0.21 -46.61
N ALA A 417 19.16 -0.17 -47.83
CA ALA A 417 19.86 0.20 -49.06
C ALA A 417 18.83 0.43 -50.15
N THR A 418 19.08 1.33 -51.07
CA THR A 418 18.20 1.54 -52.21
C THR A 418 18.30 0.43 -53.25
N HIS A 419 17.14 0.02 -53.75
CA HIS A 419 16.97 -0.91 -54.86
C HIS A 419 16.37 -0.18 -56.09
N SER A 420 16.05 -0.94 -57.16
CA SER A 420 15.69 -0.29 -58.42
C SER A 420 14.23 0.17 -58.48
N GLY A 421 13.27 -0.65 -57.99
CA GLY A 421 11.87 -0.54 -58.36
C GLY A 421 11.67 -0.50 -59.91
N ASN A 422 10.60 -1.04 -60.45
CA ASN A 422 10.36 -1.02 -61.89
C ASN A 422 9.22 -0.10 -62.30
N ASP A 423 8.28 0.12 -61.42
CA ASP A 423 7.14 1.00 -61.62
C ASP A 423 6.84 1.85 -60.34
N VAL A 424 5.79 2.58 -60.41
CA VAL A 424 5.12 3.30 -59.29
C VAL A 424 3.68 2.98 -59.46
N PRO A 425 3.06 2.35 -58.51
CA PRO A 425 3.16 2.24 -57.01
C PRO A 425 4.13 1.17 -56.49
N GLU A 426 4.27 1.08 -55.16
CA GLU A 426 5.14 0.15 -54.43
C GLU A 426 4.34 -0.80 -53.49
N SER A 427 4.99 -1.78 -52.84
CA SER A 427 4.33 -2.82 -52.00
C SER A 427 4.03 -2.34 -50.56
N GLY A 428 3.71 -1.08 -50.32
CA GLY A 428 3.46 -0.50 -48.98
C GLY A 428 2.39 -1.24 -48.17
N ILE A 429 1.26 -1.60 -48.79
CA ILE A 429 0.15 -2.32 -48.11
C ILE A 429 0.55 -3.74 -47.71
N GLU A 430 1.31 -4.46 -48.55
CA GLU A 430 1.83 -5.77 -48.18
C GLU A 430 2.79 -5.69 -47.02
N SER A 431 3.69 -4.70 -47.01
CA SER A 431 4.62 -4.51 -45.93
C SER A 431 3.93 -4.24 -44.58
N LEU A 432 2.88 -3.43 -44.54
CA LEU A 432 2.06 -3.19 -43.35
C LEU A 432 1.34 -4.46 -42.86
N PHE A 433 0.83 -5.28 -43.79
CA PHE A 433 0.25 -6.58 -43.46
C PHE A 433 1.27 -7.51 -42.81
N GLN A 434 2.51 -7.58 -43.34
CA GLN A 434 3.57 -8.42 -42.78
C GLN A 434 4.07 -7.94 -41.42
N ILE A 435 4.13 -6.62 -41.18
CA ILE A 435 4.42 -6.04 -39.85
C ILE A 435 3.42 -6.54 -38.82
N ALA A 436 2.14 -6.53 -39.17
CA ALA A 436 1.07 -6.91 -38.27
C ALA A 436 0.98 -8.44 -38.06
N THR A 437 1.28 -9.25 -39.06
CA THR A 437 0.98 -10.69 -39.01
C THR A 437 2.20 -11.59 -39.03
N GLY A 438 3.23 -11.29 -39.82
CA GLY A 438 4.35 -12.20 -40.11
C GLY A 438 3.96 -13.49 -40.87
N ASN A 439 2.76 -13.53 -41.49
CA ASN A 439 2.23 -14.75 -42.11
C ASN A 439 3.03 -15.20 -43.34
N GLY A 440 3.91 -14.31 -43.85
CA GLY A 440 4.60 -14.57 -45.11
C GLY A 440 3.68 -14.47 -46.33
N ARG A 441 4.26 -14.69 -47.52
CA ARG A 441 3.54 -14.64 -48.77
C ARG A 441 4.04 -15.74 -49.74
N ILE A 442 3.13 -16.62 -50.10
CA ILE A 442 3.34 -17.63 -51.14
C ILE A 442 2.54 -17.23 -52.36
N GLU A 443 3.19 -16.99 -53.51
CA GLU A 443 2.52 -16.63 -54.74
C GLU A 443 2.80 -17.65 -55.85
N PRO A 444 1.82 -18.46 -56.26
CA PRO A 444 2.04 -19.54 -57.24
C PRO A 444 2.51 -19.06 -58.63
N THR A 445 2.19 -17.81 -58.97
CA THR A 445 2.51 -17.23 -60.27
C THR A 445 3.83 -16.43 -60.26
N CYS A 446 4.40 -16.20 -59.07
CA CYS A 446 5.63 -15.45 -58.86
C CYS A 446 6.73 -16.45 -58.41
N VAL A 447 7.53 -16.93 -59.31
CA VAL A 447 8.59 -17.89 -59.02
C VAL A 447 9.95 -17.20 -59.13
N VAL A 448 10.65 -17.03 -57.99
CA VAL A 448 11.98 -16.43 -57.91
C VAL A 448 12.96 -17.56 -57.53
N ASP A 449 13.98 -17.77 -58.30
CA ASP A 449 15.01 -18.80 -58.10
C ASP A 449 14.42 -20.24 -57.87
N GLY A 450 13.26 -20.52 -58.49
CA GLY A 450 12.56 -21.78 -58.34
C GLY A 450 11.69 -21.91 -57.09
N LEU A 451 11.63 -20.87 -56.27
CA LEU A 451 10.79 -20.79 -55.08
C LEU A 451 9.52 -19.99 -55.38
N ARG A 452 8.41 -20.37 -54.74
CA ARG A 452 7.13 -19.67 -54.81
C ARG A 452 6.86 -18.83 -53.55
N GLU A 453 7.76 -18.94 -52.59
CA GLU A 453 7.69 -18.20 -51.34
C GLU A 453 8.43 -16.86 -51.52
N ILE A 454 7.69 -15.79 -51.59
CA ILE A 454 8.18 -14.45 -51.86
C ILE A 454 8.56 -13.72 -50.55
N VAL A 455 7.75 -13.92 -49.52
CA VAL A 455 8.04 -13.53 -48.16
C VAL A 455 7.93 -14.80 -47.30
N PRO A 456 9.02 -15.30 -46.72
CA PRO A 456 8.94 -16.41 -45.78
C PRO A 456 8.04 -16.08 -44.60
N PRO A 457 7.17 -16.97 -44.14
CA PRO A 457 6.43 -16.74 -42.92
C PRO A 457 7.39 -16.64 -41.74
N PHE A 458 7.19 -15.68 -40.90
CA PHE A 458 7.99 -15.48 -39.69
C PHE A 458 7.09 -15.17 -38.51
N ASP A 459 7.39 -15.81 -37.40
CA ASP A 459 6.75 -15.56 -36.12
C ASP A 459 7.82 -15.04 -35.15
N ALA A 460 7.51 -14.02 -34.39
CA ALA A 460 8.37 -13.49 -33.34
C ALA A 460 8.85 -14.55 -32.35
N ARG A 461 8.10 -15.66 -32.21
CA ARG A 461 8.43 -16.80 -31.33
C ARG A 461 9.31 -17.85 -31.97
N ALA A 462 9.15 -18.08 -33.28
CA ALA A 462 9.79 -19.19 -33.98
C ALA A 462 11.19 -18.88 -34.48
N ASP A 463 11.46 -17.63 -34.81
CA ASP A 463 12.68 -17.23 -35.48
C ASP A 463 13.69 -16.57 -34.53
N ARG A 464 14.35 -17.36 -33.73
CA ARG A 464 15.44 -16.95 -32.85
C ARG A 464 16.74 -16.59 -33.60
N VAL A 465 16.76 -16.76 -34.90
CA VAL A 465 17.96 -16.53 -35.72
C VAL A 465 18.22 -15.04 -36.03
N LEU A 466 17.17 -14.21 -36.02
CA LEU A 466 17.24 -12.77 -36.31
C LEU A 466 17.42 -11.88 -35.08
N GLY A 467 17.99 -12.41 -34.03
CA GLY A 467 18.17 -11.69 -32.77
C GLY A 467 17.06 -11.99 -31.76
N ILE A 468 17.29 -11.58 -30.51
CA ILE A 468 16.31 -11.73 -29.46
C ILE A 468 15.21 -10.69 -29.70
N SER A 469 14.00 -11.12 -29.95
CA SER A 469 12.84 -10.23 -29.90
C SER A 469 12.40 -10.09 -28.44
N ASP A 470 12.27 -8.86 -27.96
CA ASP A 470 11.72 -8.56 -26.63
C ASP A 470 10.19 -8.77 -26.58
N GLY A 471 9.54 -9.02 -27.73
CA GLY A 471 8.11 -9.24 -27.84
C GLY A 471 7.71 -10.35 -28.81
N ASN A 472 6.43 -10.63 -28.90
CA ASN A 472 5.86 -11.71 -29.69
C ASN A 472 4.54 -11.38 -30.40
N ILE A 473 4.14 -10.11 -30.45
CA ILE A 473 2.91 -9.68 -31.10
C ILE A 473 3.24 -9.19 -32.52
N GLY A 474 2.49 -9.65 -33.50
CA GLY A 474 2.72 -9.33 -34.92
C GLY A 474 4.03 -9.89 -35.49
N GLY A 475 4.30 -9.57 -36.74
CA GLY A 475 5.47 -10.05 -37.47
C GLY A 475 6.79 -9.45 -37.00
N VAL A 476 6.80 -8.21 -36.57
CA VAL A 476 8.00 -7.53 -36.05
C VAL A 476 8.27 -7.80 -34.57
N GLY A 477 7.34 -8.46 -33.87
CA GLY A 477 7.49 -8.85 -32.48
C GLY A 477 7.29 -7.69 -31.50
N PHE A 478 6.15 -7.00 -31.55
CA PHE A 478 5.79 -6.00 -30.55
C PHE A 478 5.69 -6.63 -29.16
N ARG A 479 6.10 -5.86 -28.14
CA ARG A 479 6.09 -6.33 -26.75
C ARG A 479 4.67 -6.29 -26.18
N ALA A 480 4.35 -7.25 -25.34
CA ALA A 480 3.10 -7.25 -24.62
C ALA A 480 2.95 -5.97 -23.77
N GLY A 481 1.78 -5.35 -23.81
CA GLY A 481 1.48 -4.12 -23.10
C GLY A 481 2.05 -2.83 -23.74
N ALA A 482 2.85 -2.92 -24.79
CA ALA A 482 3.31 -1.73 -25.52
C ALA A 482 2.26 -1.25 -26.53
N VAL A 483 2.18 0.06 -26.77
CA VAL A 483 1.41 0.61 -27.89
C VAL A 483 2.22 0.37 -29.17
N PRO A 484 1.73 -0.43 -30.14
CA PRO A 484 2.41 -0.64 -31.42
C PRO A 484 2.28 0.62 -32.30
N ILE A 485 3.41 1.19 -32.70
CA ILE A 485 3.49 2.38 -33.56
C ILE A 485 4.27 2.02 -34.82
N VAL A 486 3.67 2.20 -35.98
CA VAL A 486 4.37 1.99 -37.27
C VAL A 486 4.62 3.35 -37.93
N VAL A 487 5.87 3.66 -38.18
CA VAL A 487 6.27 4.84 -38.96
C VAL A 487 6.49 4.40 -40.42
N HIS A 488 5.50 4.64 -41.26
CA HIS A 488 5.50 4.24 -42.66
C HIS A 488 6.02 5.40 -43.54
N ILE A 489 7.17 5.18 -44.17
CA ILE A 489 7.95 6.24 -44.89
C ILE A 489 8.04 5.87 -46.35
N THR A 490 7.43 6.67 -47.24
CA THR A 490 7.38 6.44 -48.69
C THR A 490 7.18 7.70 -49.48
N ASP A 491 7.55 7.67 -50.75
CA ASP A 491 7.25 8.71 -51.74
C ASP A 491 6.35 8.22 -52.91
N ALA A 492 5.82 6.97 -52.76
CA ALA A 492 4.96 6.33 -53.72
C ALA A 492 3.63 5.91 -53.10
N VAL A 493 2.55 5.87 -53.88
CA VAL A 493 1.30 5.19 -53.51
C VAL A 493 1.48 3.67 -53.51
N SER A 494 0.63 2.93 -52.81
CA SER A 494 0.81 1.51 -52.68
C SER A 494 0.04 0.70 -53.72
N HIS A 495 0.62 -0.40 -54.14
CA HIS A 495 -0.10 -1.52 -54.74
C HIS A 495 -0.91 -2.29 -53.69
N TRP A 496 -2.11 -2.77 -54.03
CA TRP A 496 -2.88 -3.71 -53.20
C TRP A 496 -3.78 -4.60 -54.03
N ARG A 497 -4.06 -5.81 -53.58
CA ARG A 497 -4.97 -6.72 -54.27
C ARG A 497 -6.38 -6.14 -54.36
N GLY A 498 -6.90 -6.06 -55.60
CA GLY A 498 -8.20 -5.50 -55.90
C GLY A 498 -8.21 -4.01 -56.23
N ASN A 499 -7.07 -3.33 -56.25
CA ASN A 499 -6.95 -1.97 -56.74
C ASN A 499 -7.13 -1.94 -58.26
N THR A 500 -8.04 -1.07 -58.75
CA THR A 500 -8.28 -0.88 -60.19
C THR A 500 -7.95 0.54 -60.64
N ALA A 501 -7.47 1.40 -59.75
CA ALA A 501 -7.38 2.85 -59.99
C ALA A 501 -5.99 3.32 -60.53
N ASN A 502 -4.90 2.68 -60.15
CA ASN A 502 -3.53 3.16 -60.41
C ASN A 502 -2.75 2.36 -61.49
N GLY A 503 -3.44 1.83 -62.51
CA GLY A 503 -2.76 1.03 -63.53
C GLY A 503 -2.47 -0.41 -63.11
N ASP A 504 -2.87 -0.81 -61.92
CA ASP A 504 -2.92 -2.19 -61.48
C ASP A 504 -3.80 -2.95 -62.48
N ILE A 505 -3.20 -3.87 -63.23
CA ILE A 505 -3.89 -4.66 -64.23
C ILE A 505 -4.79 -5.67 -63.52
N GLY A 506 -5.90 -5.18 -63.00
CA GLY A 506 -6.93 -6.04 -62.45
C GLY A 506 -6.53 -6.85 -61.22
N SER A 507 -7.39 -7.74 -60.77
CA SER A 507 -7.31 -8.60 -59.59
C SER A 507 -6.07 -9.51 -59.42
N ASN A 508 -4.96 -9.24 -60.06
CA ASN A 508 -3.78 -10.13 -60.11
C ASN A 508 -2.58 -9.70 -59.32
N TYR A 509 -2.63 -8.53 -58.64
CA TYR A 509 -1.54 -8.18 -57.72
C TYR A 509 -1.47 -9.18 -56.57
N PRO A 510 -0.30 -9.77 -56.27
CA PRO A 510 -0.19 -10.88 -55.34
C PRO A 510 -0.23 -10.50 -53.86
N GLY A 511 -0.14 -9.22 -53.53
CA GLY A 511 -0.09 -8.71 -52.19
C GLY A 511 -1.40 -8.78 -51.40
N ALA A 512 -1.38 -8.27 -50.19
CA ALA A 512 -2.55 -8.09 -49.37
C ALA A 512 -3.55 -7.08 -49.98
N SER A 513 -4.83 -7.22 -49.68
CA SER A 513 -5.77 -6.14 -49.88
C SER A 513 -5.62 -5.09 -48.78
N LYS A 514 -6.13 -3.90 -49.03
CA LYS A 514 -6.10 -2.83 -48.03
C LYS A 514 -6.86 -3.19 -46.77
N ASP A 515 -8.03 -3.84 -46.94
CA ASP A 515 -8.88 -4.27 -45.82
C ASP A 515 -8.21 -5.34 -44.96
N GLU A 516 -7.47 -6.31 -45.58
CA GLU A 516 -6.70 -7.30 -44.82
C GLU A 516 -5.59 -6.66 -44.00
N ALA A 517 -4.85 -5.68 -44.54
CA ALA A 517 -3.80 -5.00 -43.82
C ALA A 517 -4.33 -4.15 -42.68
N LEU A 518 -5.41 -3.38 -42.93
CA LEU A 518 -6.04 -2.54 -41.89
C LEU A 518 -6.66 -3.40 -40.79
N PHE A 519 -7.31 -4.50 -41.15
CA PHE A 519 -7.87 -5.43 -40.14
C PHE A 519 -6.75 -5.97 -39.24
N ALA A 520 -5.65 -6.45 -39.83
CA ALA A 520 -4.53 -7.00 -39.07
C ALA A 520 -3.85 -5.96 -38.17
N LEU A 521 -3.70 -4.73 -38.64
CA LEU A 521 -3.14 -3.62 -37.85
C LEU A 521 -4.03 -3.26 -36.67
N ASN A 522 -5.33 -3.15 -36.88
CA ASN A 522 -6.29 -2.84 -35.84
C ASN A 522 -6.45 -3.99 -34.83
N ASP A 523 -6.33 -5.23 -35.25
CA ASP A 523 -6.38 -6.41 -34.36
C ASP A 523 -5.27 -6.39 -33.30
N ILE A 524 -4.08 -5.88 -33.65
CA ILE A 524 -2.99 -5.66 -32.70
C ILE A 524 -2.96 -4.24 -32.10
N GLY A 525 -3.91 -3.38 -32.42
CA GLY A 525 -4.00 -1.98 -31.97
C GLY A 525 -2.91 -1.07 -32.51
N ALA A 526 -2.31 -1.40 -33.64
CA ALA A 526 -1.21 -0.63 -34.23
C ALA A 526 -1.69 0.73 -34.75
N LYS A 527 -0.93 1.77 -34.44
CA LYS A 527 -1.12 3.15 -34.93
C LYS A 527 -0.12 3.41 -36.06
N VAL A 528 -0.61 3.72 -37.26
CA VAL A 528 0.26 3.97 -38.42
C VAL A 528 0.45 5.47 -38.65
N LEU A 529 1.62 5.98 -38.37
CA LEU A 529 2.07 7.34 -38.66
C LEU A 529 2.72 7.37 -40.04
N GLY A 530 2.29 8.28 -40.92
CA GLY A 530 2.83 8.42 -42.29
C GLY A 530 3.90 9.48 -42.40
N VAL A 531 4.95 9.20 -43.21
CA VAL A 531 5.87 10.23 -43.70
C VAL A 531 5.86 10.23 -45.21
N SER A 532 5.26 11.28 -45.79
CA SER A 532 5.19 11.53 -47.22
C SER A 532 6.48 12.23 -47.69
N VAL A 533 7.30 11.52 -48.46
CA VAL A 533 8.54 12.09 -48.99
C VAL A 533 8.26 12.75 -50.36
N SER A 534 8.67 13.99 -50.47
CA SER A 534 8.41 14.80 -51.70
C SER A 534 9.32 14.43 -52.82
N SER A 535 8.98 13.42 -53.65
CA SER A 535 9.72 13.13 -54.90
C SER A 535 8.83 12.85 -56.10
N PHE A 536 7.96 11.87 -56.09
CA PHE A 536 7.21 11.47 -57.29
C PHE A 536 5.68 11.50 -57.15
N GLY A 537 5.11 11.14 -56.00
CA GLY A 537 3.67 10.88 -55.81
C GLY A 537 2.81 12.09 -55.46
N GLY A 538 3.41 13.19 -55.05
CA GLY A 538 2.68 14.42 -54.76
C GLY A 538 1.56 14.28 -53.74
N SER A 539 0.37 14.82 -54.00
CA SER A 539 -0.77 14.81 -53.10
C SER A 539 -1.45 13.45 -52.94
N GLU A 540 -1.21 12.50 -53.83
CA GLU A 540 -1.84 11.19 -53.81
C GLU A 540 -1.26 10.28 -52.71
N VAL A 541 0.08 10.29 -52.57
CA VAL A 541 0.81 9.56 -51.48
C VAL A 541 0.31 10.03 -50.12
N ARG A 542 0.30 11.35 -49.90
CA ARG A 542 -0.19 11.91 -48.64
C ARG A 542 -1.63 11.53 -48.37
N THR A 543 -2.51 11.57 -49.37
CA THR A 543 -3.94 11.21 -49.20
C THR A 543 -4.12 9.74 -48.80
N GLU A 544 -3.32 8.85 -49.37
CA GLU A 544 -3.32 7.42 -48.97
C GLU A 544 -2.86 7.23 -47.56
N LEU A 545 -1.76 7.84 -47.17
CA LEU A 545 -1.21 7.79 -45.82
C LEU A 545 -2.17 8.41 -44.80
N GLU A 546 -2.81 9.53 -45.12
CA GLU A 546 -3.81 10.18 -44.24
C GLU A 546 -4.99 9.24 -43.98
N ARG A 547 -5.43 8.48 -44.97
CA ARG A 547 -6.48 7.50 -44.79
C ARG A 547 -6.05 6.33 -43.91
N ILE A 548 -4.85 5.79 -44.12
CA ILE A 548 -4.30 4.71 -43.28
C ILE A 548 -4.16 5.20 -41.83
N ALA A 549 -3.66 6.42 -41.63
CA ALA A 549 -3.50 7.00 -40.30
C ALA A 549 -4.87 7.15 -39.59
N LEU A 550 -5.89 7.64 -40.29
CA LEU A 550 -7.26 7.75 -39.75
C LEU A 550 -7.87 6.37 -39.45
N ASP A 551 -7.74 5.40 -40.38
CA ASP A 551 -8.31 4.07 -40.27
C ASP A 551 -7.64 3.24 -39.13
N THR A 552 -6.42 3.59 -38.71
CA THR A 552 -5.69 2.98 -37.59
C THR A 552 -5.70 3.86 -36.31
N GLY A 553 -6.42 4.99 -36.33
CA GLY A 553 -6.53 5.89 -35.18
C GLY A 553 -5.23 6.64 -34.84
N ALA A 554 -4.28 6.78 -35.79
CA ALA A 554 -3.13 7.66 -35.66
C ALA A 554 -3.49 9.10 -36.04
N ALA A 555 -4.40 9.69 -35.25
CA ALA A 555 -4.92 11.02 -35.48
C ALA A 555 -5.16 11.76 -34.15
N VAL A 556 -5.06 13.08 -34.18
CA VAL A 556 -5.17 13.92 -32.99
C VAL A 556 -6.02 15.16 -33.24
N PRO A 557 -6.61 15.78 -32.22
CA PRO A 557 -7.32 17.04 -32.37
C PRO A 557 -6.41 18.18 -32.85
N PRO A 558 -6.91 19.19 -33.59
CA PRO A 558 -6.10 20.34 -34.07
C PRO A 558 -5.43 21.14 -32.96
N CYS A 559 -5.95 21.12 -31.75
CA CYS A 559 -5.38 21.77 -30.57
C CYS A 559 -4.08 21.13 -30.07
N ALA A 560 -3.73 19.93 -30.53
CA ALA A 560 -2.49 19.22 -30.15
C ALA A 560 -1.20 20.07 -30.37
N TRP A 561 -1.27 21.10 -31.21
CA TRP A 561 -0.16 22.02 -31.47
C TRP A 561 -0.32 23.40 -30.82
N ASP A 562 -1.35 23.64 -30.00
CA ASP A 562 -1.65 24.99 -29.48
C ASP A 562 -0.58 25.53 -28.53
N LEU A 563 0.15 24.67 -27.82
CA LEU A 563 1.26 25.05 -26.92
C LEU A 563 2.54 25.37 -27.70
N ASP A 564 2.89 24.55 -28.71
CA ASP A 564 4.12 24.62 -29.46
C ASP A 564 3.85 24.75 -30.96
N ARG A 565 2.94 25.64 -31.30
CA ARG A 565 2.50 25.79 -32.70
C ARG A 565 3.63 26.33 -33.60
N PRO A 566 4.00 25.59 -34.67
CA PRO A 566 4.92 26.10 -35.67
C PRO A 566 4.43 27.42 -36.27
N THR A 567 5.33 28.38 -36.53
CA THR A 567 4.97 29.69 -37.06
C THR A 567 4.29 29.65 -38.42
N ALA A 568 4.51 28.58 -39.17
CA ALA A 568 3.86 28.32 -40.46
C ALA A 568 2.45 27.71 -40.37
N CYS A 569 2.00 27.34 -39.15
CA CYS A 569 0.72 26.70 -38.91
C CYS A 569 -0.29 27.67 -38.32
N ARG A 570 -1.53 27.66 -38.85
CA ARG A 570 -2.63 28.48 -38.34
C ARG A 570 -3.38 27.72 -37.21
N ALA A 571 -3.97 28.48 -36.31
CA ALA A 571 -4.87 27.90 -35.30
C ALA A 571 -6.01 27.10 -35.94
N GLY A 572 -6.29 25.94 -35.41
CA GLY A 572 -7.34 25.04 -35.92
C GLY A 572 -6.99 24.30 -37.21
N SER A 573 -5.71 24.35 -37.64
CA SER A 573 -5.20 23.54 -38.76
C SER A 573 -4.34 22.38 -38.21
N CYS A 574 -4.18 21.33 -39.00
CA CYS A 574 -3.25 20.24 -38.71
C CYS A 574 -1.83 20.69 -39.05
N CYS A 575 -0.90 20.77 -38.10
CA CYS A 575 0.48 21.29 -38.32
C CYS A 575 1.43 20.19 -38.82
N THR A 576 1.02 19.46 -39.84
CA THR A 576 1.70 18.25 -40.34
C THR A 576 2.32 18.44 -41.75
N GLY A 577 2.18 19.59 -42.35
CA GLY A 577 2.79 19.91 -43.65
C GLY A 577 4.30 20.15 -43.54
N ALA A 578 4.96 20.43 -44.68
CA ALA A 578 6.40 20.69 -44.79
C ALA A 578 6.86 21.76 -43.77
N ALA A 579 7.87 21.43 -42.96
CA ALA A 579 8.35 22.27 -41.88
C ALA A 579 7.27 22.67 -40.86
N GLY A 580 6.27 21.84 -40.63
CA GLY A 580 5.17 22.10 -39.72
C GLY A 580 4.11 23.09 -40.29
N ALA A 581 4.01 23.25 -41.59
CA ALA A 581 2.97 24.07 -42.20
C ALA A 581 1.60 23.50 -41.93
N GLY A 582 0.60 24.41 -41.84
CA GLY A 582 -0.79 24.00 -41.62
C GLY A 582 -1.40 23.35 -42.84
N THR A 583 -2.02 22.18 -42.64
CA THR A 583 -2.88 21.49 -43.60
C THR A 583 -4.33 21.60 -43.16
N PRO A 584 -5.30 21.48 -44.10
CA PRO A 584 -6.72 21.53 -43.75
C PRO A 584 -7.12 20.39 -42.79
N THR A 585 -7.94 20.70 -41.83
CA THR A 585 -8.55 19.67 -40.95
C THR A 585 -9.58 18.88 -41.73
N PRO A 586 -9.53 17.55 -41.71
CA PRO A 586 -10.55 16.70 -42.35
C PRO A 586 -11.95 16.87 -41.76
N ALA A 587 -12.95 16.37 -42.48
CA ALA A 587 -14.38 16.49 -42.11
C ALA A 587 -14.68 15.84 -40.73
N GLY A 588 -13.87 14.87 -40.26
CA GLY A 588 -14.01 14.25 -38.96
C GLY A 588 -13.43 15.04 -37.79
N GLY A 589 -12.83 16.21 -38.05
CA GLY A 589 -12.27 17.07 -36.99
C GLY A 589 -10.92 16.63 -36.41
N LEU A 590 -10.43 15.43 -36.74
CA LEU A 590 -9.13 14.93 -36.32
C LEU A 590 -8.07 15.11 -37.41
N CYS A 591 -6.86 15.40 -37.00
CA CYS A 591 -5.69 15.56 -37.84
C CYS A 591 -4.92 14.24 -37.96
N PRO A 592 -4.90 13.61 -39.15
CA PRO A 592 -4.06 12.43 -39.36
C PRO A 592 -2.58 12.79 -39.20
N LEU A 593 -1.85 11.93 -38.52
CA LEU A 593 -0.42 12.12 -38.27
C LEU A 593 0.40 11.70 -39.48
N VAL A 594 0.35 12.55 -40.55
CA VAL A 594 1.09 12.38 -41.78
C VAL A 594 1.93 13.61 -42.03
N TYR A 595 3.25 13.48 -41.96
CA TYR A 595 4.19 14.58 -42.08
C TYR A 595 4.88 14.59 -43.44
N ASP A 596 5.15 15.79 -43.97
CA ASP A 596 5.93 15.92 -45.19
C ASP A 596 7.42 15.98 -44.88
N SER A 597 8.22 15.23 -45.61
CA SER A 597 9.70 15.25 -45.59
C SER A 597 10.25 15.53 -46.97
N SER A 598 11.48 16.07 -47.04
CA SER A 598 12.13 16.28 -48.29
C SER A 598 12.80 14.99 -48.82
N SER A 599 12.97 14.87 -50.15
CA SER A 599 13.69 13.76 -50.75
C SER A 599 15.18 13.67 -50.35
N SER A 600 15.73 14.74 -49.79
CA SER A 600 17.09 14.73 -49.21
C SER A 600 17.18 14.14 -47.82
N GLY A 601 16.05 13.73 -47.20
CA GLY A 601 15.97 13.29 -45.82
C GLY A 601 15.98 14.42 -44.78
N SER A 602 16.01 15.70 -45.22
CA SER A 602 15.96 16.81 -44.28
C SER A 602 14.58 16.93 -43.64
N GLY A 603 14.54 16.99 -42.30
CA GLY A 603 13.31 17.10 -41.49
C GLY A 603 12.62 15.77 -41.21
N LEU A 604 13.19 14.64 -41.66
CA LEU A 604 12.64 13.32 -41.40
C LEU A 604 12.60 12.99 -39.89
N ASP A 605 13.72 13.24 -39.20
CA ASP A 605 13.82 13.06 -37.74
C ASP A 605 12.80 13.91 -36.96
N SER A 606 12.69 15.18 -37.34
CA SER A 606 11.71 16.07 -36.72
C SER A 606 10.28 15.65 -36.98
N ALA A 607 9.94 15.18 -38.19
CA ALA A 607 8.62 14.66 -38.53
C ALA A 607 8.24 13.44 -37.68
N ILE A 608 9.16 12.48 -37.55
CA ILE A 608 8.98 11.28 -36.76
C ILE A 608 8.76 11.62 -35.28
N VAL A 609 9.63 12.44 -34.68
CA VAL A 609 9.53 12.82 -33.27
C VAL A 609 8.25 13.57 -32.96
N GLN A 610 7.90 14.57 -33.83
CA GLN A 610 6.66 15.32 -33.62
C GLN A 610 5.41 14.44 -33.76
N GLY A 611 5.42 13.53 -34.72
CA GLY A 611 4.31 12.61 -34.93
C GLY A 611 4.09 11.66 -33.77
N ILE A 612 5.17 11.04 -33.26
CA ILE A 612 5.07 10.11 -32.12
C ILE A 612 4.70 10.87 -30.83
N LYS A 613 5.29 12.04 -30.59
CA LYS A 613 4.90 12.88 -29.43
C LYS A 613 3.43 13.28 -29.47
N ALA A 614 2.93 13.71 -30.64
CA ALA A 614 1.53 14.05 -30.80
C ALA A 614 0.62 12.84 -30.57
N LEU A 615 1.00 11.67 -31.05
CA LEU A 615 0.26 10.41 -30.87
C LEU A 615 0.17 10.04 -29.38
N VAL A 616 1.28 9.98 -28.66
CA VAL A 616 1.30 9.52 -27.26
C VAL A 616 0.73 10.53 -26.27
N GLN A 617 0.53 11.78 -26.70
CA GLN A 617 -0.05 12.82 -25.84
C GLN A 617 -1.52 13.14 -26.16
N PHE A 618 -1.98 12.90 -27.39
CA PHE A 618 -3.29 13.41 -27.84
C PHE A 618 -4.12 12.41 -28.67
N ALA A 619 -3.59 11.23 -29.03
CA ALA A 619 -4.42 10.23 -29.69
C ALA A 619 -5.49 9.69 -28.74
N GLN A 620 -6.60 9.33 -29.31
CA GLN A 620 -7.72 8.77 -28.55
C GLN A 620 -7.65 7.23 -28.55
N PHE A 621 -8.00 6.65 -27.42
CA PHE A 621 -8.04 5.20 -27.21
C PHE A 621 -9.40 4.79 -26.62
N ASP A 622 -9.90 3.64 -27.05
CA ASP A 622 -10.94 2.93 -26.31
C ASP A 622 -10.25 2.02 -25.31
N VAL A 623 -10.67 2.05 -24.06
CA VAL A 623 -10.01 1.34 -22.95
C VAL A 623 -10.99 0.52 -22.14
N THR A 624 -10.51 -0.63 -21.65
CA THR A 624 -11.19 -1.51 -20.72
C THR A 624 -10.27 -1.87 -19.56
N VAL A 625 -10.83 -2.49 -18.53
CA VAL A 625 -10.03 -3.10 -17.44
C VAL A 625 -9.80 -4.57 -17.74
N ARG A 626 -8.57 -5.01 -17.52
CA ARG A 626 -8.20 -6.42 -17.57
C ARG A 626 -7.65 -6.86 -16.22
N LEU A 627 -8.29 -7.86 -15.62
CA LEU A 627 -7.80 -8.50 -14.42
C LEU A 627 -6.64 -9.46 -14.76
N ARG A 628 -5.55 -9.34 -13.99
CA ARG A 628 -4.41 -10.24 -14.09
C ARG A 628 -4.07 -10.76 -12.69
N GLY A 629 -4.48 -12.00 -12.40
CA GLY A 629 -4.13 -12.69 -11.17
C GLY A 629 -2.67 -13.14 -11.15
N LEU A 630 -2.06 -13.13 -9.97
CA LEU A 630 -0.80 -13.81 -9.72
C LEU A 630 -1.08 -15.11 -8.96
N PRO A 631 -0.50 -16.25 -9.37
CA PRO A 631 -0.51 -17.44 -8.54
C PRO A 631 0.49 -17.26 -7.38
N VAL A 632 0.06 -16.62 -6.28
CA VAL A 632 0.93 -16.35 -5.12
C VAL A 632 0.92 -17.52 -4.13
N SER A 633 -0.06 -18.42 -4.22
CA SER A 633 -0.11 -19.65 -3.41
C SER A 633 -0.56 -20.82 -4.25
N PRO A 634 -0.04 -22.03 -4.02
CA PRO A 634 -0.51 -23.20 -4.77
C PRO A 634 -1.98 -23.45 -4.43
N GLY A 635 -2.87 -23.07 -5.34
CA GLY A 635 -4.26 -23.49 -5.34
C GLY A 635 -5.34 -22.40 -5.32
N VAL A 636 -5.02 -21.14 -5.12
CA VAL A 636 -6.02 -20.04 -5.16
C VAL A 636 -5.73 -19.12 -6.35
N ASP A 637 -6.70 -18.97 -7.23
CA ASP A 637 -6.68 -17.96 -8.30
C ASP A 637 -7.22 -16.66 -7.71
N THR A 638 -6.37 -15.65 -7.59
CA THR A 638 -6.72 -14.35 -6.99
C THR A 638 -7.83 -13.61 -7.74
N SER A 639 -8.14 -14.01 -8.97
CA SER A 639 -9.29 -13.49 -9.70
C SER A 639 -10.64 -13.82 -9.05
N CYS A 640 -10.68 -14.85 -8.18
CA CYS A 640 -11.92 -15.25 -7.51
C CYS A 640 -12.44 -14.23 -6.49
N PHE A 641 -11.58 -13.37 -5.96
CA PHE A 641 -12.01 -12.32 -5.03
C PHE A 641 -12.71 -11.15 -5.73
N ILE A 642 -12.48 -10.94 -7.02
CA ILE A 642 -13.00 -9.80 -7.76
C ILE A 642 -14.27 -10.22 -8.51
N GLU A 643 -15.41 -9.82 -7.98
CA GLU A 643 -16.74 -10.13 -8.56
C GLU A 643 -16.99 -9.30 -9.82
N ARG A 644 -16.62 -8.02 -9.79
CA ARG A 644 -16.92 -7.11 -10.88
C ARG A 644 -16.02 -5.87 -10.87
N VAL A 645 -15.65 -5.42 -12.08
CA VAL A 645 -15.04 -4.10 -12.30
C VAL A 645 -15.83 -3.37 -13.37
N TYR A 646 -16.20 -2.11 -13.12
CA TYR A 646 -16.99 -1.32 -14.08
C TYR A 646 -16.64 0.17 -14.02
N PRO A 647 -16.74 0.89 -15.16
CA PRO A 647 -16.43 2.31 -15.25
C PRO A 647 -17.49 3.16 -14.55
N VAL A 648 -17.05 4.19 -13.80
CA VAL A 648 -17.94 5.11 -13.06
C VAL A 648 -17.97 6.49 -13.70
N PHE A 649 -16.81 7.14 -13.79
CA PHE A 649 -16.64 8.44 -14.44
C PHE A 649 -15.22 8.63 -14.89
N ALA A 650 -14.95 9.66 -15.69
CA ALA A 650 -13.63 10.04 -16.12
C ALA A 650 -13.43 11.56 -16.00
N ASP A 651 -12.23 11.95 -15.57
CA ASP A 651 -11.75 13.34 -15.60
C ASP A 651 -10.80 13.47 -16.81
N PRO A 652 -11.07 14.36 -17.76
CA PRO A 652 -10.20 14.53 -18.92
C PRO A 652 -8.79 15.05 -18.58
N GLY A 653 -8.53 15.40 -17.32
CA GLY A 653 -7.26 15.97 -16.91
C GLY A 653 -7.03 17.41 -17.40
N GLY A 654 -5.83 17.93 -17.16
CA GLY A 654 -5.48 19.31 -17.51
C GLY A 654 -5.05 19.54 -18.97
N SER A 655 -5.23 18.56 -19.87
CA SER A 655 -4.84 18.70 -21.27
C SER A 655 -5.72 19.71 -22.01
N LEU A 656 -5.12 20.63 -22.74
CA LEU A 656 -5.82 21.63 -23.56
C LEU A 656 -6.75 21.03 -24.62
N CYS A 657 -6.55 19.75 -24.95
CA CYS A 657 -7.28 19.04 -26.00
C CYS A 657 -8.21 17.96 -25.46
N ALA A 658 -8.29 17.83 -24.15
CA ALA A 658 -9.00 16.71 -23.55
C ALA A 658 -10.50 16.78 -23.85
N SER A 659 -11.02 15.77 -24.52
CA SER A 659 -12.44 15.43 -24.51
C SER A 659 -12.76 14.66 -23.23
N VAL A 660 -13.97 14.84 -22.69
CA VAL A 660 -14.44 13.98 -21.59
C VAL A 660 -14.66 12.59 -22.17
N PRO A 661 -13.94 11.56 -21.69
CA PRO A 661 -14.19 10.19 -22.13
C PRO A 661 -15.65 9.78 -21.88
N THR A 662 -16.19 8.94 -22.72
CA THR A 662 -17.58 8.46 -22.61
C THR A 662 -17.60 6.99 -22.21
N LEU A 663 -18.60 6.59 -21.42
CA LEU A 663 -18.81 5.19 -21.09
C LEU A 663 -19.01 4.36 -22.35
N ALA A 664 -18.31 3.24 -22.45
CA ALA A 664 -18.34 2.32 -23.59
C ALA A 664 -18.74 0.91 -23.16
N ASP A 665 -19.49 0.24 -23.99
CA ASP A 665 -19.81 -1.18 -23.97
C ASP A 665 -18.96 -1.83 -25.08
N ASN A 666 -17.76 -2.28 -24.74
CA ASN A 666 -16.80 -2.76 -25.72
C ASN A 666 -17.03 -4.23 -26.10
N ASP A 667 -17.69 -5.01 -25.25
CA ASP A 667 -18.01 -6.41 -25.50
C ASP A 667 -19.43 -6.63 -26.07
N GLY A 668 -20.29 -5.60 -26.04
CA GLY A 668 -21.62 -5.59 -26.65
C GLY A 668 -22.68 -6.32 -25.83
N ASP A 669 -22.48 -6.49 -24.54
CA ASP A 669 -23.41 -7.16 -23.63
C ASP A 669 -24.53 -6.25 -23.11
N GLY A 670 -24.43 -4.96 -23.37
CA GLY A 670 -25.40 -3.92 -22.97
C GLY A 670 -25.05 -3.22 -21.66
N THR A 671 -23.91 -3.54 -21.05
CA THR A 671 -23.39 -2.87 -19.85
C THR A 671 -22.03 -2.23 -20.15
N PRO A 672 -21.81 -0.97 -19.71
CA PRO A 672 -20.50 -0.36 -19.91
C PRO A 672 -19.38 -1.14 -19.16
N ASP A 673 -18.31 -1.44 -19.88
CA ASP A 673 -17.13 -2.13 -19.39
C ASP A 673 -15.83 -1.32 -19.56
N GLY A 674 -15.94 -0.10 -20.12
CA GLY A 674 -14.81 0.77 -20.39
C GLY A 674 -15.18 2.19 -20.75
N PHE A 675 -14.20 2.90 -21.33
CA PHE A 675 -14.33 4.25 -21.82
C PHE A 675 -13.88 4.37 -23.27
N SER A 676 -14.60 5.16 -24.07
CA SER A 676 -14.17 5.59 -25.41
C SER A 676 -13.63 7.01 -25.39
N ASP A 677 -12.85 7.36 -26.43
CA ASP A 677 -12.25 8.67 -26.65
C ASP A 677 -11.29 9.11 -25.52
N VAL A 678 -10.63 8.18 -24.86
CA VAL A 678 -9.68 8.46 -23.79
C VAL A 678 -8.39 9.05 -24.39
N THR A 679 -8.06 10.28 -23.98
CA THR A 679 -6.76 10.90 -24.28
C THR A 679 -5.75 10.62 -23.18
N PRO A 680 -4.46 10.40 -23.50
CA PRO A 680 -3.42 10.27 -22.49
C PRO A 680 -3.39 11.47 -21.53
N GLY A 681 -3.25 11.17 -20.23
CA GLY A 681 -3.36 12.17 -19.15
C GLY A 681 -4.78 12.32 -18.56
N ALA A 682 -5.77 11.58 -19.04
CA ALA A 682 -7.06 11.48 -18.38
C ALA A 682 -6.97 10.58 -17.15
N ASN A 683 -7.77 10.91 -16.13
CA ASN A 683 -7.99 10.04 -14.97
C ASN A 683 -9.29 9.26 -15.15
N LEU A 684 -9.23 7.96 -15.03
CA LEU A 684 -10.32 7.04 -15.24
C LEU A 684 -10.69 6.38 -13.92
N PHE A 685 -11.96 6.44 -13.55
CA PHE A 685 -12.44 5.91 -12.28
C PHE A 685 -13.29 4.67 -12.52
N PHE A 686 -12.86 3.55 -11.94
CA PHE A 686 -13.55 2.27 -11.99
C PHE A 686 -13.94 1.83 -10.58
N ALA A 687 -15.16 1.33 -10.42
CA ALA A 687 -15.56 0.65 -9.20
C ALA A 687 -15.14 -0.82 -9.28
N VAL A 688 -14.58 -1.31 -8.19
CA VAL A 688 -14.20 -2.72 -8.01
C VAL A 688 -15.03 -3.29 -6.88
N GLU A 689 -15.76 -4.34 -7.15
CA GLU A 689 -16.56 -5.11 -6.20
C GLU A 689 -15.82 -6.40 -5.87
N VAL A 690 -15.56 -6.61 -4.59
CA VAL A 690 -14.77 -7.75 -4.08
C VAL A 690 -15.51 -8.51 -3.00
N ARG A 691 -15.30 -9.83 -2.96
CA ARG A 691 -15.79 -10.73 -1.91
C ARG A 691 -14.89 -11.95 -1.82
N ASN A 692 -14.77 -12.52 -0.61
CA ASN A 692 -14.06 -13.77 -0.40
C ASN A 692 -15.03 -14.93 -0.23
N ASP A 693 -15.21 -15.73 -1.27
CA ASP A 693 -15.92 -17.03 -1.20
C ASP A 693 -15.02 -18.20 -1.68
N CYS A 694 -13.72 -17.97 -1.85
CA CYS A 694 -12.78 -18.91 -2.43
C CYS A 694 -11.57 -19.25 -1.53
N ALA A 695 -11.16 -18.38 -0.62
CA ALA A 695 -10.06 -18.63 0.31
C ALA A 695 -10.63 -18.71 1.74
N PRO A 696 -10.73 -19.90 2.35
CA PRO A 696 -11.15 -20.02 3.75
C PRO A 696 -10.08 -19.40 4.66
N GLU A 697 -10.52 -18.86 5.76
CA GLU A 697 -9.67 -18.40 6.86
C GLU A 697 -8.75 -19.53 7.35
N SER A 698 -7.61 -19.18 7.87
CA SER A 698 -6.61 -20.10 8.43
C SER A 698 -6.15 -19.57 9.79
N ALA A 699 -5.35 -20.32 10.53
CA ALA A 699 -4.77 -19.84 11.79
C ALA A 699 -3.78 -18.67 11.60
N ASN A 700 -3.36 -18.41 10.37
CA ASN A 700 -2.52 -17.27 10.01
C ASN A 700 -3.21 -16.42 8.95
N PRO A 701 -3.02 -15.11 8.95
CA PRO A 701 -3.52 -14.22 7.91
C PRO A 701 -2.99 -14.62 6.53
N GLN A 702 -3.79 -14.39 5.49
CA GLN A 702 -3.44 -14.73 4.13
C GLN A 702 -3.52 -13.49 3.24
N VAL A 703 -2.42 -13.15 2.59
CA VAL A 703 -2.36 -12.01 1.69
C VAL A 703 -2.37 -12.48 0.24
N PHE A 704 -3.24 -11.88 -0.56
CA PHE A 704 -3.38 -12.13 -1.98
C PHE A 704 -3.24 -10.83 -2.76
N THR A 705 -2.64 -10.90 -3.94
CA THR A 705 -2.49 -9.75 -4.81
C THR A 705 -3.07 -10.02 -6.19
N ALA A 706 -3.72 -9.01 -6.76
CA ALA A 706 -4.20 -9.01 -8.13
C ALA A 706 -3.82 -7.70 -8.82
N TYR A 707 -3.58 -7.74 -10.13
CA TYR A 707 -3.35 -6.53 -10.92
C TYR A 707 -4.57 -6.20 -11.77
N LEU A 708 -4.92 -4.93 -11.77
CA LEU A 708 -5.91 -4.36 -12.68
C LEU A 708 -5.18 -3.49 -13.72
N ASP A 709 -5.12 -3.96 -14.94
CA ASP A 709 -4.51 -3.24 -16.05
C ASP A 709 -5.59 -2.45 -16.81
N ILE A 710 -5.39 -1.16 -17.04
CA ILE A 710 -6.14 -0.41 -18.05
C ILE A 710 -5.51 -0.70 -19.40
N VAL A 711 -6.29 -1.32 -20.29
CA VAL A 711 -5.80 -1.77 -21.59
C VAL A 711 -6.58 -1.12 -22.73
N THR A 712 -5.88 -0.82 -23.83
CA THR A 712 -6.51 -0.43 -25.08
C THR A 712 -7.14 -1.65 -25.78
N GLY A 713 -8.02 -1.44 -26.77
CA GLY A 713 -8.59 -2.52 -27.59
C GLY A 713 -7.55 -3.43 -28.25
N GLY A 714 -6.33 -2.95 -28.46
CA GLY A 714 -5.19 -3.74 -28.95
C GLY A 714 -4.34 -4.38 -27.85
N GLY A 715 -4.74 -4.27 -26.58
CA GLY A 715 -4.05 -4.89 -25.44
C GLY A 715 -2.82 -4.14 -24.92
N ALA A 716 -2.57 -2.91 -25.37
CA ALA A 716 -1.55 -2.05 -24.77
C ALA A 716 -1.99 -1.61 -23.37
N VAL A 717 -1.07 -1.66 -22.41
CA VAL A 717 -1.32 -1.27 -21.02
C VAL A 717 -1.00 0.20 -20.85
N LEU A 718 -1.98 0.99 -20.42
CA LEU A 718 -1.81 2.41 -20.15
C LEU A 718 -1.49 2.68 -18.69
N ASP A 719 -2.07 1.88 -17.78
CA ASP A 719 -1.82 1.93 -16.34
C ASP A 719 -2.08 0.59 -15.69
N THR A 720 -1.48 0.37 -14.53
CA THR A 720 -1.65 -0.86 -13.73
C THR A 720 -1.80 -0.47 -12.27
N GLN A 721 -2.83 -0.99 -11.62
CA GLN A 721 -3.04 -0.86 -10.18
C GLN A 721 -2.89 -2.21 -9.50
N LEU A 722 -2.25 -2.22 -8.34
CA LEU A 722 -2.16 -3.37 -7.46
C LEU A 722 -3.32 -3.36 -6.49
N VAL A 723 -4.07 -4.46 -6.44
CA VAL A 723 -5.12 -4.69 -5.44
C VAL A 723 -4.60 -5.73 -4.47
N THR A 724 -4.52 -5.37 -3.21
CA THR A 724 -4.14 -6.27 -2.12
C THR A 724 -5.37 -6.69 -1.36
N ILE A 725 -5.46 -7.98 -1.05
CA ILE A 725 -6.58 -8.62 -0.37
C ILE A 725 -6.03 -9.38 0.81
N LEU A 726 -6.42 -9.00 2.01
CA LEU A 726 -6.16 -9.70 3.24
C LEU A 726 -7.36 -10.59 3.57
N VAL A 727 -7.12 -11.86 3.80
CA VAL A 727 -8.06 -12.76 4.47
C VAL A 727 -7.59 -12.89 5.91
N PRO A 728 -8.34 -12.34 6.88
CA PRO A 728 -7.92 -12.35 8.28
C PRO A 728 -7.82 -13.76 8.83
N PRO A 729 -7.10 -13.98 9.94
CA PRO A 729 -7.06 -15.28 10.60
C PRO A 729 -8.42 -15.65 11.19
N ASP A 730 -8.67 -16.94 11.33
CA ASP A 730 -9.84 -17.44 12.10
C ASP A 730 -9.39 -17.68 13.54
N ASN A 731 -9.66 -16.74 14.41
CA ASN A 731 -9.34 -16.78 15.84
C ASN A 731 -10.03 -17.96 16.60
N LYS A 732 -10.78 -18.81 15.89
CA LYS A 732 -11.44 -20.00 16.43
C LYS A 732 -10.77 -21.33 16.04
N LEU A 733 -9.68 -21.26 15.27
CA LEU A 733 -8.97 -22.45 14.77
C LEU A 733 -7.75 -22.86 15.62
N GLU A 734 -7.65 -22.40 16.87
CA GLU A 734 -6.67 -22.94 17.82
C GLU A 734 -7.01 -24.33 18.34
#